data_c45a9ceb26216f352d7c66af1fc54538
#
_entry.id   c45a9ceb26216f352d7c66af1fc54538
#
_cell.length_a   1.000
_cell.length_b   1.000
_cell.length_c   1.000
_cell.angle_alpha   90.00
_cell.angle_beta   90.00
_cell.angle_gamma   90.00
#
_symmetry.space_group_name_H-M   'P 1'
#
loop_
_entity.id
_entity.type
_entity.pdbx_description
1 polymer ?
#
loop_
_entity_poly.entity_id
_entity_poly.type
_entity_poly.pdbx_seq_one_letter_code
_entity_poly.pdbx_strand_id
1 'polypeptide(L)'
;MGRLSSLAALAASLVLVSGQTYQRLGGCPTLGCVLPPDQSDFLPGQYFDLRVEVHAPVNGSEAYNDGVPDSNFSVTITKEGGRDRPKSIAQFFGLKAEPELETWQFSWYEDLFAEDAGTPSLVNVASKAYRRLAIYEPGTYRVELSYYGNTKKTTAEWVVRPLATRKRAKNVVLFIGDGMTTNMITAARLLGHRSINGKYQSLLQLDQFPVLGHQMTHSLDSYITDSANSASALYSGHKSTVNAMGVYADSSPDLFDDPKVETIVEILRRVWDSAWGAVSTAAIADATPIALTGHSRSRYAYGALVEQALRSVTENYTWTDHKGPDVFFGGGAEQFYAGSRDSYEGKDYYAEFSKSGYDISLNRTSLLKLGNASKALGIFCRSHLPVWLDRNVFKENLANFANDPLGAKAPALDLPGLKDMTLKAVDILHRRGGDRGFFLMAEAASIDKQMHTLDYDRALGDLLELDDTVRATIAHLRSINELQNTLVLVTADHGHGFDVFGGVDTQYLSSAATARQKRRAVGVYQNSGLSHYTIPPPQPPVSYNTGANFPLNWGPRYTLAQGVAAAPDHRENYRVHKNGPRVPATGGEGFANPLDATDGFVVNGTLPTDEAQGVHSLTDVPVFAMGPCEQDFGGVYGNVDVFYKIASCLGLARPDSGGHRPRR
;
A
#
# COMPACT_ATOMS: atom_id res chain seq x y z
N MET A 1 17.43 -24.93 22.07
CA MET A 1 16.19 -24.32 22.60
C MET A 1 15.62 -23.19 21.72
N GLY A 2 16.15 -22.93 20.56
CA GLY A 2 15.75 -21.80 19.69
C GLY A 2 14.78 -22.13 18.53
N ARG A 3 14.17 -23.31 18.50
CA ARG A 3 13.23 -23.69 17.42
C ARG A 3 11.75 -23.77 17.83
N LEU A 4 11.46 -23.64 19.12
CA LEU A 4 10.07 -23.67 19.63
C LEU A 4 9.45 -22.26 19.73
N SER A 5 10.26 -21.21 19.91
CA SER A 5 9.77 -19.84 19.98
C SER A 5 9.38 -19.26 18.60
N SER A 6 10.02 -19.70 17.50
CA SER A 6 9.67 -19.24 16.15
C SER A 6 8.37 -19.87 15.64
N LEU A 7 8.03 -21.07 16.07
CA LEU A 7 6.77 -21.72 15.72
C LEU A 7 5.58 -21.17 16.51
N ALA A 8 5.80 -20.70 17.73
CA ALA A 8 4.76 -20.08 18.54
C ALA A 8 4.39 -18.68 18.02
N ALA A 9 5.39 -17.90 17.55
CA ALA A 9 5.15 -16.61 16.93
C ALA A 9 4.42 -16.72 15.57
N LEU A 10 4.75 -17.76 14.76
CA LEU A 10 4.05 -18.02 13.51
C LEU A 10 2.61 -18.52 13.74
N ALA A 11 2.39 -19.32 14.79
CA ALA A 11 1.04 -19.79 15.14
C ALA A 11 0.17 -18.68 15.72
N ALA A 12 0.74 -17.76 16.49
CA ALA A 12 0.03 -16.57 16.98
C ALA A 12 -0.35 -15.61 15.84
N SER A 13 0.54 -15.41 14.87
CA SER A 13 0.24 -14.58 13.68
C SER A 13 -0.86 -15.19 12.80
N LEU A 14 -0.91 -16.52 12.68
CA LEU A 14 -1.96 -17.22 11.93
C LEU A 14 -3.32 -17.18 12.63
N VAL A 15 -3.35 -17.15 13.96
CA VAL A 15 -4.60 -17.04 14.73
C VAL A 15 -5.16 -15.62 14.68
N LEU A 16 -4.31 -14.58 14.73
CA LEU A 16 -4.71 -13.18 14.55
C LEU A 16 -5.29 -12.91 13.15
N VAL A 17 -4.72 -13.52 12.11
CA VAL A 17 -5.23 -13.40 10.74
C VAL A 17 -6.60 -14.03 10.59
N SER A 18 -6.91 -15.14 11.24
CA SER A 18 -8.22 -15.78 11.13
C SER A 18 -9.34 -15.03 11.87
N GLY A 19 -9.03 -14.27 12.91
CA GLY A 19 -10.00 -13.45 13.64
C GLY A 19 -10.41 -12.16 12.93
N GLN A 20 -9.55 -11.64 12.05
CA GLN A 20 -9.80 -10.39 11.30
C GLN A 20 -10.41 -10.62 9.92
N THR A 21 -10.45 -11.83 9.41
CA THR A 21 -10.96 -12.12 8.06
C THR A 21 -12.46 -12.01 7.95
N TYR A 22 -13.17 -11.97 9.07
CA TYR A 22 -14.59 -11.91 9.08
C TYR A 22 -15.08 -10.59 9.63
N GLN A 23 -15.78 -9.87 8.82
CA GLN A 23 -16.12 -8.49 9.10
C GLN A 23 -17.60 -8.19 8.90
N ARG A 24 -18.42 -8.52 9.89
CA ARG A 24 -19.76 -7.95 9.96
C ARG A 24 -19.71 -6.44 10.10
N LEU A 25 -18.64 -5.90 10.66
CA LEU A 25 -18.50 -4.47 10.91
C LEU A 25 -18.23 -3.66 9.64
N GLY A 26 -17.37 -4.12 8.73
CA GLY A 26 -17.02 -3.37 7.54
C GLY A 26 -18.00 -3.50 6.39
N GLY A 27 -18.33 -4.74 6.01
CA GLY A 27 -19.12 -5.03 4.83
C GLY A 27 -20.56 -5.47 5.11
N CYS A 28 -20.87 -5.96 6.32
CA CYS A 28 -22.15 -6.59 6.62
C CYS A 28 -22.65 -6.29 8.03
N PRO A 29 -23.08 -5.07 8.32
CA PRO A 29 -23.50 -4.66 9.66
C PRO A 29 -24.88 -5.21 10.07
N THR A 30 -25.59 -5.90 9.17
CA THR A 30 -26.94 -6.43 9.38
C THR A 30 -27.02 -7.89 8.97
N LEU A 31 -28.22 -8.51 9.06
CA LEU A 31 -28.45 -9.88 8.60
C LEU A 31 -28.37 -10.04 7.07
N GLY A 32 -28.39 -8.96 6.32
CA GLY A 32 -28.24 -8.97 4.86
C GLY A 32 -27.09 -8.09 4.42
N CYS A 33 -26.22 -8.61 3.57
CA CYS A 33 -25.07 -7.92 2.98
C CYS A 33 -25.28 -7.61 1.51
N VAL A 34 -24.79 -6.46 1.07
CA VAL A 34 -24.59 -6.10 -0.34
C VAL A 34 -23.15 -5.67 -0.50
N LEU A 35 -22.38 -6.34 -1.34
CA LEU A 35 -20.98 -6.05 -1.62
C LEU A 35 -20.79 -5.84 -3.13
N PRO A 36 -20.42 -4.67 -3.62
CA PRO A 36 -19.96 -3.44 -2.93
C PRO A 36 -21.00 -2.82 -2.01
N PRO A 37 -20.57 -2.26 -0.86
CA PRO A 37 -21.47 -1.73 0.16
C PRO A 37 -22.10 -0.39 -0.25
N ASP A 38 -22.95 0.13 0.63
CA ASP A 38 -23.54 1.46 0.51
C ASP A 38 -22.47 2.54 0.31
N GLN A 39 -22.81 3.58 -0.47
CA GLN A 39 -21.94 4.72 -0.82
C GLN A 39 -20.69 4.34 -1.65
N SER A 40 -20.70 3.20 -2.35
CA SER A 40 -19.63 2.87 -3.28
C SER A 40 -19.70 3.69 -4.57
N ASP A 41 -18.56 4.22 -4.98
CA ASP A 41 -18.41 4.95 -6.24
C ASP A 41 -17.88 4.05 -7.36
N PHE A 42 -18.22 4.35 -8.61
CA PHE A 42 -17.78 3.60 -9.79
C PHE A 42 -17.30 4.51 -10.91
N LEU A 43 -16.28 4.07 -11.63
CA LEU A 43 -15.94 4.61 -12.94
C LEU A 43 -16.93 4.06 -13.98
N PRO A 44 -17.51 4.89 -14.89
CA PRO A 44 -18.35 4.38 -15.97
C PRO A 44 -17.67 3.28 -16.77
N GLY A 45 -18.23 2.06 -16.76
CA GLY A 45 -17.69 0.89 -17.44
C GLY A 45 -16.57 0.14 -16.71
N GLN A 46 -16.31 0.43 -15.45
CA GLN A 46 -15.45 -0.38 -14.58
C GLN A 46 -16.12 -1.73 -14.29
N TYR A 47 -15.36 -2.81 -14.33
CA TYR A 47 -15.87 -4.12 -13.95
C TYR A 47 -15.85 -4.31 -12.44
N PHE A 48 -16.91 -4.97 -11.93
CA PHE A 48 -17.01 -5.35 -10.53
C PHE A 48 -17.86 -6.61 -10.38
N ASP A 49 -17.69 -7.32 -9.28
CA ASP A 49 -18.60 -8.39 -8.85
C ASP A 49 -19.59 -7.83 -7.83
N LEU A 50 -20.80 -8.34 -7.87
CA LEU A 50 -21.80 -8.12 -6.82
C LEU A 50 -22.00 -9.43 -6.06
N ARG A 51 -21.79 -9.42 -4.76
CA ARG A 51 -22.17 -10.51 -3.87
C ARG A 51 -23.23 -10.00 -2.88
N VAL A 52 -24.23 -10.83 -2.64
CA VAL A 52 -25.22 -10.60 -1.59
C VAL A 52 -25.27 -11.81 -0.69
N GLU A 53 -25.39 -11.56 0.61
CA GLU A 53 -25.44 -12.60 1.63
C GLU A 53 -26.62 -12.37 2.54
N VAL A 54 -27.29 -13.46 2.95
CA VAL A 54 -28.31 -13.48 4.00
C VAL A 54 -27.82 -14.38 5.11
N HIS A 55 -27.67 -13.80 6.28
CA HIS A 55 -27.11 -14.44 7.47
C HIS A 55 -28.19 -14.93 8.41
N ALA A 56 -27.96 -16.09 9.03
CA ALA A 56 -28.74 -16.63 10.11
C ALA A 56 -27.82 -17.07 11.24
N PRO A 57 -27.55 -16.23 12.26
CA PRO A 57 -26.81 -16.62 13.43
C PRO A 57 -27.52 -17.77 14.17
N VAL A 58 -26.74 -18.83 14.47
CA VAL A 58 -27.26 -20.07 15.09
C VAL A 58 -27.32 -19.95 16.61
N ASN A 59 -26.35 -19.28 17.20
CA ASN A 59 -26.18 -19.12 18.64
C ASN A 59 -25.72 -17.70 18.97
N GLY A 60 -25.46 -17.42 20.24
CA GLY A 60 -25.08 -16.09 20.71
C GLY A 60 -26.26 -15.17 20.94
N SER A 61 -25.95 -13.90 21.20
CA SER A 61 -26.96 -12.87 21.48
C SER A 61 -27.76 -12.46 20.22
N GLU A 62 -27.24 -12.74 19.05
CA GLU A 62 -27.83 -12.39 17.76
C GLU A 62 -28.55 -13.56 17.07
N ALA A 63 -28.75 -14.71 17.75
CA ALA A 63 -29.43 -15.86 17.17
C ALA A 63 -30.72 -15.45 16.45
N TYR A 64 -30.91 -15.91 15.22
CA TYR A 64 -32.01 -15.50 14.36
C TYR A 64 -32.51 -16.64 13.50
N ASN A 65 -33.87 -16.74 13.37
CA ASN A 65 -34.54 -17.68 12.48
C ASN A 65 -34.06 -19.14 12.63
N ASP A 66 -33.79 -19.58 13.86
CA ASP A 66 -33.29 -20.92 14.19
C ASP A 66 -32.00 -21.31 13.40
N GLY A 67 -31.19 -20.31 13.02
CA GLY A 67 -29.99 -20.54 12.23
C GLY A 67 -30.25 -20.92 10.77
N VAL A 68 -31.46 -20.72 10.25
CA VAL A 68 -31.81 -21.04 8.84
C VAL A 68 -31.78 -19.74 8.01
N PRO A 69 -30.82 -19.55 7.10
CA PRO A 69 -30.77 -18.38 6.23
C PRO A 69 -31.90 -18.45 5.19
N ASP A 70 -32.45 -17.28 4.81
CA ASP A 70 -33.41 -17.22 3.73
C ASP A 70 -32.75 -17.50 2.38
N SER A 71 -33.13 -18.59 1.73
CA SER A 71 -32.67 -18.97 0.40
C SER A 71 -33.48 -18.36 -0.74
N ASN A 72 -34.64 -17.72 -0.42
CA ASN A 72 -35.56 -17.14 -1.41
C ASN A 72 -35.49 -15.60 -1.47
N PHE A 73 -34.38 -15.03 -1.04
CA PHE A 73 -34.16 -13.59 -1.12
C PHE A 73 -34.15 -13.08 -2.57
N SER A 74 -34.50 -11.80 -2.74
CA SER A 74 -34.48 -11.12 -4.03
C SER A 74 -33.59 -9.87 -3.99
N VAL A 75 -32.94 -9.58 -5.14
CA VAL A 75 -32.10 -8.40 -5.30
C VAL A 75 -32.57 -7.60 -6.50
N THR A 76 -32.79 -6.31 -6.29
CA THR A 76 -33.20 -5.39 -7.36
C THR A 76 -32.27 -4.19 -7.43
N ILE A 77 -32.17 -3.60 -8.62
CA ILE A 77 -31.44 -2.35 -8.87
C ILE A 77 -32.34 -1.36 -9.61
N THR A 78 -32.23 -0.08 -9.24
CA THR A 78 -32.98 1.02 -9.85
C THR A 78 -32.08 2.23 -10.00
N LYS A 79 -32.07 2.87 -11.17
CA LYS A 79 -31.47 4.19 -11.33
C LYS A 79 -32.37 5.25 -10.71
N GLU A 80 -31.81 6.06 -9.82
CA GLU A 80 -32.56 7.14 -9.16
C GLU A 80 -32.82 8.32 -10.11
N GLY A 81 -33.88 9.08 -9.80
CA GLY A 81 -34.30 10.23 -10.61
C GLY A 81 -34.93 9.90 -11.97
N GLY A 82 -35.03 8.61 -12.31
CA GLY A 82 -35.71 8.10 -13.51
C GLY A 82 -37.15 7.66 -13.28
N ARG A 83 -37.79 7.22 -14.38
CA ARG A 83 -39.12 6.58 -14.32
C ARG A 83 -39.04 5.05 -14.33
N ASP A 84 -37.84 4.51 -14.24
CA ASP A 84 -37.58 3.09 -14.29
C ASP A 84 -38.10 2.38 -13.04
N ARG A 85 -38.73 1.23 -13.26
CA ARG A 85 -39.11 0.34 -12.15
C ARG A 85 -37.89 -0.49 -11.71
N PRO A 86 -37.84 -0.92 -10.45
CA PRO A 86 -36.82 -1.87 -10.00
C PRO A 86 -36.76 -3.09 -10.92
N LYS A 87 -35.56 -3.48 -11.31
CA LYS A 87 -35.26 -4.66 -12.13
C LYS A 87 -34.44 -5.65 -11.30
N SER A 88 -34.61 -6.96 -11.52
CA SER A 88 -33.66 -7.92 -10.96
C SER A 88 -32.26 -7.65 -11.51
N ILE A 89 -31.23 -8.09 -10.80
CA ILE A 89 -29.84 -7.93 -11.27
C ILE A 89 -29.66 -8.56 -12.64
N ALA A 90 -30.17 -9.78 -12.84
CA ALA A 90 -30.08 -10.44 -14.14
C ALA A 90 -30.77 -9.65 -15.26
N GLN A 91 -31.94 -9.05 -15.01
CA GLN A 91 -32.62 -8.23 -16.01
C GLN A 91 -31.88 -6.93 -16.31
N PHE A 92 -31.35 -6.26 -15.30
CA PHE A 92 -30.65 -4.98 -15.46
C PHE A 92 -29.35 -5.13 -16.24
N PHE A 93 -28.54 -6.15 -15.91
CA PHE A 93 -27.28 -6.41 -16.58
C PHE A 93 -27.39 -7.35 -17.81
N GLY A 94 -28.58 -7.81 -18.12
CA GLY A 94 -28.83 -8.69 -19.27
C GLY A 94 -28.17 -10.06 -19.13
N LEU A 95 -28.12 -10.60 -17.92
CA LEU A 95 -27.58 -11.94 -17.66
C LEU A 95 -28.57 -13.01 -18.16
N LYS A 96 -28.05 -14.17 -18.53
CA LYS A 96 -28.87 -15.29 -19.04
C LYS A 96 -29.73 -15.93 -17.95
N ALA A 97 -29.24 -15.99 -16.73
CA ALA A 97 -29.87 -16.59 -15.57
C ALA A 97 -29.40 -15.91 -14.29
N GLU A 98 -30.15 -16.07 -13.22
CA GLU A 98 -29.68 -15.79 -11.86
C GLU A 98 -28.55 -16.76 -11.50
N PRO A 99 -27.54 -16.35 -10.71
CA PRO A 99 -26.52 -17.25 -10.23
C PRO A 99 -27.09 -18.32 -9.29
N GLU A 100 -26.38 -19.44 -9.19
CA GLU A 100 -26.70 -20.48 -8.23
C GLU A 100 -26.61 -19.97 -6.79
N LEU A 101 -27.37 -20.58 -5.90
CA LEU A 101 -27.31 -20.31 -4.48
C LEU A 101 -26.11 -21.01 -3.87
N GLU A 102 -25.25 -20.24 -3.23
CA GLU A 102 -24.12 -20.73 -2.45
C GLU A 102 -24.51 -20.75 -0.96
N THR A 103 -23.99 -21.71 -0.19
CA THR A 103 -24.22 -21.80 1.25
C THR A 103 -22.97 -22.22 1.98
N TRP A 104 -22.73 -21.63 3.14
CA TRP A 104 -21.64 -21.99 4.05
C TRP A 104 -21.96 -21.62 5.49
N GLN A 105 -21.07 -21.93 6.42
CA GLN A 105 -21.10 -21.49 7.79
C GLN A 105 -19.74 -20.87 8.13
N PHE A 106 -19.76 -19.79 8.87
CA PHE A 106 -18.56 -19.22 9.47
C PHE A 106 -18.75 -18.98 10.97
N SER A 107 -17.64 -18.77 11.67
CA SER A 107 -17.62 -18.41 13.08
C SER A 107 -17.04 -17.01 13.28
N TRP A 108 -17.57 -16.27 14.26
CA TRP A 108 -17.05 -14.99 14.66
C TRP A 108 -17.24 -14.79 16.17
N TYR A 109 -16.57 -13.82 16.75
CA TYR A 109 -16.71 -13.46 18.14
C TYR A 109 -17.56 -12.20 18.27
N GLU A 110 -18.56 -12.19 19.14
CA GLU A 110 -19.42 -11.02 19.38
C GLU A 110 -18.64 -9.87 20.00
N ASP A 111 -17.64 -10.19 20.82
CA ASP A 111 -16.69 -9.23 21.37
C ASP A 111 -15.38 -9.36 20.62
N LEU A 112 -15.04 -8.32 19.85
CA LEU A 112 -13.80 -8.28 19.05
C LEU A 112 -12.52 -8.34 19.89
N PHE A 113 -12.61 -8.02 21.19
CA PHE A 113 -11.49 -8.03 22.12
C PHE A 113 -11.51 -9.27 23.04
N ALA A 114 -12.54 -10.09 22.96
CA ALA A 114 -12.62 -11.31 23.74
C ALA A 114 -11.92 -12.46 23.00
N GLU A 115 -10.61 -12.44 22.95
CA GLU A 115 -9.80 -13.60 22.52
C GLU A 115 -10.15 -14.88 23.29
N ASP A 116 -10.73 -14.72 24.48
CA ASP A 116 -11.13 -15.78 25.41
C ASP A 116 -12.63 -16.12 25.37
N ALA A 117 -13.41 -15.61 24.40
CA ALA A 117 -14.79 -16.02 24.28
C ALA A 117 -14.87 -17.53 24.02
N GLY A 118 -15.23 -18.28 25.03
CA GLY A 118 -15.10 -19.73 25.05
C GLY A 118 -15.90 -20.47 23.97
N THR A 119 -16.81 -19.78 23.27
CA THR A 119 -17.59 -20.36 22.16
C THR A 119 -17.88 -19.28 21.13
N PRO A 120 -17.36 -19.38 19.90
CA PRO A 120 -17.67 -18.44 18.84
C PRO A 120 -19.15 -18.52 18.46
N SER A 121 -19.70 -17.40 18.02
CA SER A 121 -20.99 -17.38 17.36
C SER A 121 -20.89 -18.03 15.98
N LEU A 122 -21.82 -18.91 15.66
CA LEU A 122 -21.91 -19.57 14.36
C LEU A 122 -22.97 -18.88 13.51
N VAL A 123 -22.66 -18.65 12.25
CA VAL A 123 -23.56 -17.99 11.29
C VAL A 123 -23.67 -18.83 10.03
N ASN A 124 -24.88 -19.27 9.70
CA ASN A 124 -25.17 -19.88 8.41
C ASN A 124 -25.48 -18.80 7.38
N VAL A 125 -25.04 -18.99 6.16
CA VAL A 125 -25.16 -18.02 5.07
C VAL A 125 -25.81 -18.66 3.86
N ALA A 126 -26.69 -17.88 3.22
CA ALA A 126 -27.16 -18.10 1.85
C ALA A 126 -26.73 -16.91 0.99
N SER A 127 -26.08 -17.14 -0.14
CA SER A 127 -25.44 -16.12 -0.94
C SER A 127 -25.67 -16.31 -2.44
N LYS A 128 -25.57 -15.20 -3.20
CA LYS A 128 -25.47 -15.20 -4.66
C LYS A 128 -24.35 -14.25 -5.09
N ALA A 129 -23.51 -14.71 -6.04
CA ALA A 129 -22.45 -13.91 -6.62
C ALA A 129 -22.71 -13.65 -8.12
N TYR A 130 -22.86 -12.38 -8.48
CA TYR A 130 -22.99 -11.93 -9.86
C TYR A 130 -21.64 -11.42 -10.31
N ARG A 131 -21.05 -12.07 -11.31
CA ARG A 131 -19.65 -11.86 -11.68
C ARG A 131 -19.52 -10.91 -12.86
N ARG A 132 -18.50 -10.03 -12.80
CA ARG A 132 -18.02 -9.16 -13.88
C ARG A 132 -19.11 -8.28 -14.49
N LEU A 133 -19.76 -7.52 -13.65
CA LEU A 133 -20.77 -6.51 -14.00
C LEU A 133 -20.11 -5.18 -14.39
N ALA A 134 -20.83 -4.30 -15.10
CA ALA A 134 -20.40 -2.91 -15.31
C ALA A 134 -21.61 -1.99 -15.49
N ILE A 135 -21.53 -0.81 -14.86
CA ILE A 135 -22.51 0.26 -15.06
C ILE A 135 -21.85 1.35 -15.91
N TYR A 136 -22.48 1.71 -17.00
CA TYR A 136 -21.92 2.65 -17.98
C TYR A 136 -22.44 4.06 -17.80
N GLU A 137 -23.73 4.22 -17.53
CA GLU A 137 -24.36 5.52 -17.47
C GLU A 137 -24.14 6.18 -16.10
N PRO A 138 -23.58 7.43 -16.04
CA PRO A 138 -23.46 8.16 -14.78
C PRO A 138 -24.78 8.39 -14.07
N GLY A 139 -24.75 8.38 -12.74
CA GLY A 139 -25.93 8.58 -11.89
C GLY A 139 -25.86 7.79 -10.61
N THR A 140 -26.91 7.93 -9.79
CA THR A 140 -27.09 7.18 -8.55
C THR A 140 -27.96 5.96 -8.80
N TYR A 141 -27.56 4.83 -8.25
CA TYR A 141 -28.24 3.54 -8.39
C TYR A 141 -28.51 2.96 -7.01
N ARG A 142 -29.75 2.60 -6.77
CA ARG A 142 -30.18 1.95 -5.53
C ARG A 142 -30.28 0.45 -5.75
N VAL A 143 -29.52 -0.30 -4.97
CA VAL A 143 -29.58 -1.77 -4.88
C VAL A 143 -30.35 -2.11 -3.61
N GLU A 144 -31.34 -3.00 -3.71
CA GLU A 144 -32.16 -3.44 -2.59
C GLU A 144 -32.16 -4.97 -2.51
N LEU A 145 -31.63 -5.51 -1.41
CA LEU A 145 -31.75 -6.92 -1.01
C LEU A 145 -32.95 -7.05 -0.08
N SER A 146 -33.93 -7.85 -0.47
CA SER A 146 -35.13 -8.17 0.32
C SER A 146 -35.14 -9.64 0.72
N TYR A 147 -35.33 -9.93 2.00
CA TYR A 147 -35.13 -11.27 2.56
C TYR A 147 -36.11 -11.53 3.74
N TYR A 148 -36.15 -12.78 4.19
CA TYR A 148 -37.13 -13.27 5.20
C TYR A 148 -38.55 -12.89 4.86
N GLY A 149 -38.99 -13.30 3.66
CA GLY A 149 -40.36 -13.00 3.19
C GLY A 149 -40.63 -11.51 2.98
N ASN A 150 -39.61 -10.73 2.60
CA ASN A 150 -39.64 -9.27 2.45
C ASN A 150 -39.84 -8.48 3.76
N THR A 151 -39.71 -9.12 4.91
CA THR A 151 -39.79 -8.44 6.21
C THR A 151 -38.52 -7.67 6.56
N LYS A 152 -37.40 -8.03 5.94
CA LYS A 152 -36.08 -7.38 6.10
C LYS A 152 -35.61 -6.87 4.76
N LYS A 153 -34.85 -5.76 4.81
CA LYS A 153 -34.25 -5.13 3.64
C LYS A 153 -32.86 -4.57 3.99
N THR A 154 -31.94 -4.70 3.07
CA THR A 154 -30.65 -3.98 3.07
C THR A 154 -30.53 -3.24 1.75
N THR A 155 -30.14 -1.97 1.82
CA THR A 155 -30.00 -1.12 0.63
C THR A 155 -28.56 -0.61 0.52
N ALA A 156 -28.10 -0.45 -0.72
CA ALA A 156 -26.86 0.24 -1.04
C ALA A 156 -27.13 1.26 -2.16
N GLU A 157 -26.63 2.46 -1.98
CA GLU A 157 -26.61 3.49 -3.02
C GLU A 157 -25.23 3.53 -3.66
N TRP A 158 -25.18 3.30 -4.97
CA TRP A 158 -23.96 3.33 -5.77
C TRP A 158 -23.93 4.56 -6.65
N VAL A 159 -22.79 5.23 -6.72
CA VAL A 159 -22.62 6.43 -7.52
C VAL A 159 -21.68 6.16 -8.70
N VAL A 160 -22.20 6.17 -9.92
CA VAL A 160 -21.38 6.15 -11.13
C VAL A 160 -21.01 7.60 -11.46
N ARG A 161 -19.73 7.95 -11.30
CA ARG A 161 -19.25 9.34 -11.40
C ARG A 161 -19.22 9.82 -12.85
N PRO A 162 -19.67 11.04 -13.16
CA PRO A 162 -19.49 11.65 -14.49
C PRO A 162 -18.03 12.07 -14.69
N LEU A 163 -17.23 11.26 -15.35
CA LEU A 163 -15.81 11.49 -15.56
C LEU A 163 -15.47 11.74 -17.04
N ALA A 164 -14.31 12.35 -17.27
CA ALA A 164 -13.84 12.63 -18.62
C ALA A 164 -13.53 11.35 -19.41
N THR A 165 -13.89 11.34 -20.68
CA THR A 165 -13.62 10.25 -21.62
C THR A 165 -12.41 10.54 -22.51
N ARG A 166 -11.95 11.82 -22.52
CA ARG A 166 -10.81 12.24 -23.33
C ARG A 166 -9.53 12.17 -22.51
N LYS A 167 -8.53 11.51 -23.08
CA LYS A 167 -7.18 11.41 -22.52
C LYS A 167 -6.49 12.79 -22.51
N ARG A 168 -6.05 13.25 -21.34
CA ARG A 168 -5.31 14.49 -21.12
C ARG A 168 -3.84 14.25 -20.82
N ALA A 169 -3.51 13.14 -20.11
CA ALA A 169 -2.15 12.68 -19.91
C ALA A 169 -1.89 11.42 -20.75
N LYS A 170 -0.72 11.34 -21.35
CA LYS A 170 -0.27 10.12 -22.05
C LYS A 170 0.23 9.07 -21.08
N ASN A 171 1.03 9.52 -20.10
CA ASN A 171 1.68 8.66 -19.11
C ASN A 171 1.32 9.09 -17.70
N VAL A 172 1.43 8.14 -16.76
CA VAL A 172 1.38 8.41 -15.31
C VAL A 172 2.56 7.74 -14.64
N VAL A 173 3.21 8.47 -13.74
CA VAL A 173 4.18 7.92 -12.78
C VAL A 173 3.66 8.25 -11.40
N LEU A 174 3.28 7.22 -10.65
CA LEU A 174 2.81 7.32 -9.27
C LEU A 174 3.92 6.83 -8.34
N PHE A 175 4.48 7.73 -7.56
CA PHE A 175 5.40 7.40 -6.49
C PHE A 175 4.63 7.25 -5.18
N ILE A 176 4.98 6.22 -4.41
CA ILE A 176 4.45 5.96 -3.08
C ILE A 176 5.61 5.88 -2.10
N GLY A 177 5.62 6.75 -1.10
CA GLY A 177 6.44 6.60 0.09
C GLY A 177 5.59 5.94 1.16
N ASP A 178 5.78 4.64 1.36
CA ASP A 178 4.98 3.86 2.30
C ASP A 178 5.13 4.43 3.71
N GLY A 179 4.01 4.75 4.36
CA GLY A 179 3.98 5.36 5.68
C GLY A 179 4.50 6.80 5.78
N MET A 180 4.78 7.48 4.65
CA MET A 180 5.44 8.79 4.60
C MET A 180 4.52 9.93 5.04
N THR A 181 4.80 10.53 6.21
CA THR A 181 4.07 11.69 6.73
C THR A 181 4.74 13.02 6.38
N THR A 182 3.98 14.11 6.51
CA THR A 182 4.50 15.48 6.36
C THR A 182 5.63 15.78 7.35
N ASN A 183 5.56 15.22 8.57
CA ASN A 183 6.58 15.38 9.60
C ASN A 183 7.90 14.74 9.20
N MET A 184 7.85 13.54 8.61
CA MET A 184 9.03 12.85 8.06
C MET A 184 9.66 13.64 6.92
N ILE A 185 8.85 14.17 6.00
CA ILE A 185 9.34 15.01 4.90
C ILE A 185 10.09 16.22 5.45
N THR A 186 9.54 16.88 6.50
CA THR A 186 10.18 18.02 7.12
C THR A 186 11.49 17.63 7.82
N ALA A 187 11.51 16.52 8.55
CA ALA A 187 12.72 16.01 9.18
C ALA A 187 13.80 15.68 8.14
N ALA A 188 13.44 14.95 7.08
CA ALA A 188 14.35 14.61 5.99
C ALA A 188 14.91 15.86 5.28
N ARG A 189 14.07 16.87 5.04
CA ARG A 189 14.50 18.16 4.46
C ARG A 189 15.57 18.85 5.32
N LEU A 190 15.33 18.96 6.63
CA LEU A 190 16.26 19.63 7.54
C LEU A 190 17.56 18.85 7.70
N LEU A 191 17.50 17.53 7.73
CA LEU A 191 18.68 16.67 7.88
C LEU A 191 19.47 16.57 6.58
N GLY A 192 18.83 16.19 5.49
CA GLY A 192 19.48 15.95 4.20
C GLY A 192 19.94 17.24 3.50
N HIS A 193 19.19 18.33 3.66
CA HIS A 193 19.43 19.60 3.00
C HIS A 193 19.97 20.71 3.93
N ARG A 194 20.38 20.33 5.10
CA ARG A 194 21.10 21.12 6.09
C ARG A 194 20.54 22.54 6.30
N SER A 195 19.80 22.74 7.36
CA SER A 195 19.30 24.06 7.75
C SER A 195 20.37 24.89 8.47
N ILE A 196 20.52 26.15 8.06
CA ILE A 196 21.39 27.13 8.71
C ILE A 196 20.58 28.40 8.98
N ASN A 197 20.54 28.82 10.25
CA ASN A 197 19.80 30.02 10.66
C ASN A 197 18.34 30.02 10.18
N GLY A 198 17.68 28.87 10.26
CA GLY A 198 16.30 28.70 9.82
C GLY A 198 16.10 28.62 8.31
N LYS A 199 17.18 28.60 7.54
CA LYS A 199 17.14 28.38 6.09
C LYS A 199 17.81 27.08 5.70
N TYR A 200 17.17 26.30 4.87
CA TYR A 200 17.79 25.12 4.24
C TYR A 200 18.63 25.53 3.02
N GLN A 201 19.73 24.83 2.77
CA GLN A 201 20.66 25.14 1.69
C GLN A 201 20.12 24.79 0.31
N SER A 202 19.26 23.77 0.22
CA SER A 202 18.62 23.33 -1.01
C SER A 202 17.23 22.77 -0.73
N LEU A 203 16.38 22.77 -1.76
CA LEU A 203 15.02 22.22 -1.72
C LEU A 203 15.03 20.73 -1.97
N LEU A 204 14.12 20.00 -1.36
CA LEU A 204 13.68 18.70 -1.84
C LEU A 204 13.07 18.84 -3.25
N GLN A 205 13.05 17.79 -4.03
CA GLN A 205 12.28 17.79 -5.27
C GLN A 205 10.79 17.92 -4.98
N LEU A 206 10.31 17.33 -3.90
CA LEU A 206 8.93 17.45 -3.43
C LEU A 206 8.50 18.90 -3.21
N ASP A 207 9.41 19.75 -2.71
CA ASP A 207 9.14 21.18 -2.48
C ASP A 207 8.91 21.99 -3.77
N GLN A 208 9.21 21.42 -4.93
CA GLN A 208 9.12 22.05 -6.23
C GLN A 208 7.88 21.62 -7.05
N PHE A 209 7.02 20.80 -6.47
CA PHE A 209 5.76 20.45 -7.10
C PHE A 209 4.79 21.63 -7.07
N PRO A 210 4.10 21.91 -8.19
CA PRO A 210 3.22 23.07 -8.28
C PRO A 210 1.91 22.91 -7.51
N VAL A 211 1.50 21.66 -7.24
CA VAL A 211 0.24 21.36 -6.56
C VAL A 211 0.47 20.39 -5.41
N LEU A 212 -0.15 20.71 -4.28
CA LEU A 212 -0.20 19.89 -3.06
C LEU A 212 -1.65 19.73 -2.64
N GLY A 213 -2.05 18.49 -2.39
CA GLY A 213 -3.28 18.10 -1.73
C GLY A 213 -3.02 17.14 -0.58
N HIS A 214 -4.08 16.72 0.09
CA HIS A 214 -4.03 15.73 1.17
C HIS A 214 -5.11 14.67 0.96
N GLN A 215 -4.78 13.42 1.26
CA GLN A 215 -5.73 12.32 1.20
C GLN A 215 -5.94 11.64 2.55
N MET A 216 -7.21 11.32 2.86
CA MET A 216 -7.61 10.53 4.01
C MET A 216 -7.51 9.05 3.69
N THR A 217 -6.92 8.24 4.58
CA THR A 217 -6.47 6.87 4.26
C THR A 217 -7.25 5.74 4.93
N HIS A 218 -8.16 6.01 5.86
CA HIS A 218 -8.92 5.01 6.62
C HIS A 218 -9.54 3.89 5.75
N SER A 219 -9.72 2.70 6.34
CA SER A 219 -10.36 1.54 5.70
C SER A 219 -11.88 1.49 5.97
N LEU A 220 -12.56 0.43 5.50
CA LEU A 220 -13.98 0.21 5.81
C LEU A 220 -14.20 -0.22 7.27
N ASP A 221 -13.28 -0.99 7.82
CA ASP A 221 -13.39 -1.65 9.12
C ASP A 221 -12.50 -1.03 10.19
N SER A 222 -11.64 -0.09 9.84
CA SER A 222 -10.71 0.56 10.77
C SER A 222 -10.43 2.01 10.40
N TYR A 223 -10.26 2.87 11.40
CA TYR A 223 -9.72 4.21 11.20
C TYR A 223 -8.26 4.18 10.74
N ILE A 224 -7.53 3.14 11.11
CA ILE A 224 -6.14 2.94 10.71
C ILE A 224 -6.09 1.89 9.60
N THR A 225 -5.57 2.27 8.44
CA THR A 225 -5.42 1.36 7.31
C THR A 225 -4.11 0.59 7.36
N ASP A 226 -4.06 -0.50 6.62
CA ASP A 226 -2.82 -1.12 6.15
C ASP A 226 -2.56 -0.76 4.67
N SER A 227 -1.39 -1.14 4.15
CA SER A 227 -1.00 -0.86 2.77
C SER A 227 -1.88 -1.60 1.75
N ALA A 228 -2.46 -2.77 2.09
CA ALA A 228 -3.29 -3.54 1.17
C ALA A 228 -4.60 -2.82 0.84
N ASN A 229 -5.36 -2.42 1.86
CA ASN A 229 -6.57 -1.63 1.65
C ASN A 229 -6.26 -0.27 1.01
N SER A 230 -5.21 0.42 1.46
CA SER A 230 -4.87 1.72 0.89
C SER A 230 -4.48 1.62 -0.58
N ALA A 231 -3.67 0.64 -0.96
CA ALA A 231 -3.36 0.36 -2.36
C ALA A 231 -4.62 0.01 -3.17
N SER A 232 -5.55 -0.77 -2.60
CA SER A 232 -6.85 -1.04 -3.24
C SER A 232 -7.60 0.23 -3.55
N ALA A 233 -7.68 1.17 -2.58
CA ALA A 233 -8.34 2.45 -2.77
C ALA A 233 -7.67 3.29 -3.87
N LEU A 234 -6.33 3.37 -3.88
CA LEU A 234 -5.55 4.11 -4.88
C LEU A 234 -5.67 3.52 -6.30
N TYR A 235 -5.87 2.20 -6.43
CA TYR A 235 -5.84 1.54 -7.74
C TYR A 235 -7.21 1.15 -8.27
N SER A 236 -8.23 1.06 -7.43
CA SER A 236 -9.58 0.68 -7.88
C SER A 236 -10.64 1.76 -7.63
N GLY A 237 -10.37 2.74 -6.77
CA GLY A 237 -11.37 3.72 -6.32
C GLY A 237 -12.35 3.14 -5.29
N HIS A 238 -12.01 1.99 -4.71
CA HIS A 238 -12.83 1.32 -3.71
C HIS A 238 -12.03 1.01 -2.46
N LYS A 239 -12.52 1.43 -1.29
CA LYS A 239 -11.98 0.99 -0.01
C LYS A 239 -12.38 -0.46 0.25
N SER A 240 -11.52 -1.17 0.97
CA SER A 240 -11.75 -2.52 1.43
C SER A 240 -11.53 -2.62 2.94
N THR A 241 -11.51 -3.84 3.46
CA THR A 241 -11.09 -4.14 4.83
C THR A 241 -9.57 -4.25 4.91
N VAL A 242 -9.01 -4.14 6.10
CA VAL A 242 -7.58 -4.37 6.37
C VAL A 242 -7.15 -5.72 5.79
N ASN A 243 -5.96 -5.80 5.20
CA ASN A 243 -5.37 -6.95 4.49
C ASN A 243 -5.98 -7.32 3.13
N ALA A 244 -7.10 -6.72 2.71
CA ALA A 244 -7.75 -7.06 1.44
C ALA A 244 -7.25 -6.19 0.28
N MET A 245 -7.11 -6.81 -0.89
CA MET A 245 -6.63 -6.18 -2.12
C MET A 245 -7.61 -6.41 -3.27
N GLY A 246 -8.10 -5.33 -3.88
CA GLY A 246 -8.96 -5.38 -5.06
C GLY A 246 -10.27 -6.15 -4.89
N VAL A 247 -10.72 -6.39 -3.68
CA VAL A 247 -11.94 -7.12 -3.32
C VAL A 247 -12.65 -6.49 -2.14
N TYR A 248 -13.91 -6.81 -1.99
CA TYR A 248 -14.65 -6.65 -0.75
C TYR A 248 -14.68 -8.01 -0.02
N ALA A 249 -14.07 -8.09 1.17
CA ALA A 249 -14.05 -9.34 1.92
C ALA A 249 -15.48 -9.78 2.27
N ASP A 250 -15.86 -10.95 1.81
CA ASP A 250 -17.12 -11.61 2.14
C ASP A 250 -16.96 -12.60 3.32
N SER A 251 -17.98 -13.37 3.65
CA SER A 251 -17.94 -14.32 4.77
C SER A 251 -17.61 -15.75 4.36
N SER A 252 -17.30 -16.01 3.08
CA SER A 252 -16.96 -17.35 2.58
C SER A 252 -15.60 -17.82 3.12
N PRO A 253 -15.32 -19.12 3.15
CA PRO A 253 -14.02 -19.64 3.56
C PRO A 253 -12.94 -19.48 2.47
N ASP A 254 -13.30 -19.20 1.22
CA ASP A 254 -12.39 -19.08 0.09
C ASP A 254 -11.76 -17.68 0.04
N LEU A 255 -10.44 -17.58 -0.05
CA LEU A 255 -9.70 -16.32 -0.12
C LEU A 255 -9.75 -15.64 -1.52
N PHE A 256 -10.30 -16.32 -2.52
CA PHE A 256 -10.25 -15.88 -3.91
C PHE A 256 -11.62 -15.77 -4.58
N ASP A 257 -12.71 -16.08 -3.88
CA ASP A 257 -14.08 -15.94 -4.40
C ASP A 257 -14.74 -14.61 -4.04
N ASP A 258 -14.10 -13.79 -3.22
CA ASP A 258 -14.53 -12.45 -2.86
C ASP A 258 -14.94 -11.60 -4.07
N PRO A 259 -15.96 -10.73 -3.94
CA PRO A 259 -16.35 -9.81 -5.01
C PRO A 259 -15.22 -8.83 -5.36
N LYS A 260 -14.79 -8.88 -6.61
CA LYS A 260 -13.66 -8.16 -7.17
C LYS A 260 -14.05 -6.81 -7.73
N VAL A 261 -13.09 -5.89 -7.77
CA VAL A 261 -13.21 -4.60 -8.43
C VAL A 261 -12.01 -4.40 -9.36
N GLU A 262 -12.29 -3.98 -10.61
CA GLU A 262 -11.26 -3.78 -11.64
C GLU A 262 -10.31 -2.64 -11.27
N THR A 263 -9.00 -2.90 -11.36
CA THR A 263 -7.96 -1.93 -11.03
C THR A 263 -7.61 -1.02 -12.21
N ILE A 264 -6.90 0.07 -11.92
CA ILE A 264 -6.47 1.07 -12.92
C ILE A 264 -5.66 0.44 -14.06
N VAL A 265 -4.76 -0.52 -13.76
CA VAL A 265 -3.92 -1.16 -14.80
C VAL A 265 -4.70 -2.17 -15.64
N GLU A 266 -5.68 -2.85 -15.06
CA GLU A 266 -6.59 -3.73 -15.78
C GLU A 266 -7.46 -2.92 -16.75
N ILE A 267 -8.04 -1.81 -16.28
CA ILE A 267 -8.82 -0.88 -17.11
C ILE A 267 -7.94 -0.30 -18.23
N LEU A 268 -6.72 0.17 -17.89
CA LEU A 268 -5.77 0.72 -18.88
C LEU A 268 -5.42 -0.30 -19.96
N ARG A 269 -5.19 -1.54 -19.59
CA ARG A 269 -4.93 -2.62 -20.54
C ARG A 269 -6.13 -2.86 -21.45
N ARG A 270 -7.33 -2.95 -20.88
CA ARG A 270 -8.57 -3.19 -21.62
C ARG A 270 -8.95 -2.03 -22.55
N VAL A 271 -8.78 -0.80 -22.09
CA VAL A 271 -9.26 0.40 -22.79
C VAL A 271 -8.28 0.92 -23.82
N TRP A 272 -6.99 0.97 -23.48
CA TRP A 272 -5.95 1.60 -24.30
C TRP A 272 -4.82 0.65 -24.72
N ASP A 273 -4.77 -0.57 -24.23
CA ASP A 273 -3.61 -1.49 -24.33
C ASP A 273 -2.29 -0.80 -23.95
N SER A 274 -2.36 0.10 -22.94
CA SER A 274 -1.20 0.84 -22.44
C SER A 274 -0.23 -0.09 -21.71
N ALA A 275 1.06 0.23 -21.74
CA ALA A 275 2.06 -0.47 -20.94
C ALA A 275 1.90 -0.13 -19.45
N TRP A 276 2.28 -1.06 -18.56
CA TRP A 276 2.31 -0.77 -17.13
C TRP A 276 3.41 -1.54 -16.40
N GLY A 277 3.83 -0.98 -15.28
CA GLY A 277 4.85 -1.61 -14.45
C GLY A 277 4.75 -1.22 -12.99
N ALA A 278 5.36 -2.05 -12.16
CA ALA A 278 5.56 -1.82 -10.74
C ALA A 278 7.04 -1.95 -10.38
N VAL A 279 7.48 -1.05 -9.53
CA VAL A 279 8.82 -1.01 -8.94
C VAL A 279 8.65 -0.79 -7.44
N SER A 280 9.34 -1.59 -6.62
CA SER A 280 9.29 -1.42 -5.17
C SER A 280 10.62 -1.77 -4.51
N THR A 281 10.93 -1.12 -3.41
CA THR A 281 11.99 -1.56 -2.49
C THR A 281 11.52 -2.69 -1.55
N ALA A 282 10.23 -3.05 -1.56
CA ALA A 282 9.71 -4.25 -0.91
C ALA A 282 9.96 -5.53 -1.72
N ALA A 283 9.55 -6.67 -1.16
CA ALA A 283 9.20 -7.83 -1.95
C ALA A 283 8.10 -7.44 -2.93
N ILE A 284 8.25 -7.82 -4.22
CA ILE A 284 7.30 -7.38 -5.25
C ILE A 284 5.90 -8.01 -5.09
N ALA A 285 5.79 -9.04 -4.28
CA ALA A 285 4.54 -9.66 -3.87
C ALA A 285 3.90 -8.99 -2.64
N ASP A 286 4.55 -7.97 -2.04
CA ASP A 286 3.98 -7.21 -0.92
C ASP A 286 2.79 -6.36 -1.38
N ALA A 287 2.00 -5.89 -0.44
CA ALA A 287 0.69 -5.31 -0.66
C ALA A 287 0.64 -4.21 -1.73
N THR A 288 1.46 -3.17 -1.60
CA THR A 288 1.41 -2.00 -2.49
C THR A 288 1.69 -2.31 -3.95
N PRO A 289 2.75 -3.05 -4.33
CA PRO A 289 2.98 -3.40 -5.73
C PRO A 289 2.01 -4.44 -6.26
N ILE A 290 1.65 -5.45 -5.45
CA ILE A 290 0.84 -6.57 -5.95
C ILE A 290 -0.64 -6.22 -6.08
N ALA A 291 -1.17 -5.27 -5.31
CA ALA A 291 -2.57 -4.83 -5.39
C ALA A 291 -2.94 -4.20 -6.74
N LEU A 292 -1.97 -3.89 -7.61
CA LEU A 292 -2.26 -3.48 -8.99
C LEU A 292 -3.03 -4.55 -9.77
N THR A 293 -2.87 -5.83 -9.43
CA THR A 293 -3.52 -6.97 -10.08
C THR A 293 -3.97 -8.06 -9.11
N GLY A 294 -3.68 -7.91 -7.83
CA GLY A 294 -4.05 -8.87 -6.79
C GLY A 294 -5.51 -8.72 -6.36
N HIS A 295 -6.23 -9.84 -6.31
CA HIS A 295 -7.62 -9.90 -5.86
C HIS A 295 -7.78 -10.99 -4.81
N SER A 296 -7.61 -10.61 -3.53
CA SER A 296 -7.75 -11.50 -2.38
C SER A 296 -8.00 -10.69 -1.11
N ARG A 297 -8.76 -11.24 -0.17
CA ARG A 297 -8.90 -10.67 1.17
C ARG A 297 -7.65 -10.83 2.04
N SER A 298 -6.65 -11.59 1.58
CA SER A 298 -5.42 -11.85 2.33
C SER A 298 -4.18 -11.44 1.54
N ARG A 299 -3.51 -10.37 1.97
CA ARG A 299 -2.21 -9.96 1.44
C ARG A 299 -1.10 -11.01 1.60
N TYR A 300 -1.31 -11.98 2.49
CA TYR A 300 -0.32 -13.02 2.78
C TYR A 300 -0.35 -14.20 1.80
N ALA A 301 -1.26 -14.20 0.85
CA ALA A 301 -1.32 -15.20 -0.24
C ALA A 301 -0.26 -14.94 -1.33
N TYR A 302 0.94 -14.52 -0.93
CA TYR A 302 2.01 -14.01 -1.80
C TYR A 302 2.25 -14.80 -3.09
N GLY A 303 2.39 -16.12 -2.99
CA GLY A 303 2.66 -16.96 -4.17
C GLY A 303 1.50 -16.96 -5.17
N ALA A 304 0.26 -17.08 -4.69
CA ALA A 304 -0.94 -17.02 -5.53
C ALA A 304 -1.10 -15.63 -6.18
N LEU A 305 -0.75 -14.57 -5.45
CA LEU A 305 -0.79 -13.21 -5.98
C LEU A 305 0.25 -12.98 -7.08
N VAL A 306 1.43 -13.60 -6.99
CA VAL A 306 2.43 -13.60 -8.08
C VAL A 306 1.87 -14.32 -9.33
N GLU A 307 1.15 -15.44 -9.15
CA GLU A 307 0.45 -16.11 -10.25
C GLU A 307 -0.61 -15.20 -10.89
N GLN A 308 -1.43 -14.51 -10.07
CA GLN A 308 -2.41 -13.54 -10.54
C GLN A 308 -1.75 -12.38 -11.31
N ALA A 309 -0.60 -11.87 -10.85
CA ALA A 309 0.14 -10.82 -11.54
C ALA A 309 0.62 -11.27 -12.93
N LEU A 310 1.04 -12.52 -13.08
CA LEU A 310 1.50 -13.05 -14.35
C LEU A 310 0.35 -13.38 -15.31
N ARG A 311 -0.75 -14.00 -14.81
CA ARG A 311 -1.80 -14.63 -15.64
C ARG A 311 -3.21 -14.11 -15.43
N SER A 312 -3.41 -13.13 -14.56
CA SER A 312 -4.73 -12.72 -14.07
C SER A 312 -5.38 -13.77 -13.14
N VAL A 313 -6.52 -13.43 -12.59
CA VAL A 313 -7.34 -14.37 -11.82
C VAL A 313 -8.04 -15.30 -12.78
N THR A 314 -7.72 -16.60 -12.68
CA THR A 314 -8.31 -17.66 -13.50
C THR A 314 -9.02 -18.73 -12.66
N GLU A 315 -8.86 -18.70 -11.33
CA GLU A 315 -9.57 -19.59 -10.43
C GLU A 315 -11.07 -19.31 -10.46
N ASN A 316 -11.88 -20.34 -10.55
CA ASN A 316 -13.33 -20.29 -10.62
C ASN A 316 -13.91 -19.58 -11.87
N TYR A 317 -13.32 -18.48 -12.33
CA TYR A 317 -13.71 -17.76 -13.56
C TYR A 317 -12.60 -16.79 -13.99
N THR A 318 -12.58 -16.41 -15.27
CA THR A 318 -11.64 -15.40 -15.76
C THR A 318 -12.13 -14.01 -15.39
N TRP A 319 -11.41 -13.32 -14.53
CA TRP A 319 -11.75 -11.97 -14.09
C TRP A 319 -11.49 -10.94 -15.19
N THR A 320 -10.25 -10.73 -15.54
CA THR A 320 -9.83 -9.82 -16.62
C THR A 320 -8.82 -10.53 -17.53
N ASP A 321 -8.64 -10.02 -18.74
CA ASP A 321 -7.65 -10.54 -19.70
C ASP A 321 -6.43 -9.61 -19.74
N HIS A 322 -5.78 -9.38 -18.60
CA HIS A 322 -4.53 -8.67 -18.57
C HIS A 322 -3.35 -9.61 -18.89
N LYS A 323 -2.33 -9.07 -19.55
CA LYS A 323 -1.17 -9.85 -20.04
C LYS A 323 0.06 -9.75 -19.15
N GLY A 324 -0.14 -9.51 -17.87
CA GLY A 324 0.91 -9.25 -16.90
C GLY A 324 1.54 -7.86 -17.02
N PRO A 325 2.40 -7.45 -16.06
CA PRO A 325 3.18 -6.22 -16.13
C PRO A 325 4.17 -6.24 -17.30
N ASP A 326 4.52 -5.07 -17.85
CA ASP A 326 5.67 -4.99 -18.77
C ASP A 326 6.98 -4.85 -17.97
N VAL A 327 6.91 -4.30 -16.75
CA VAL A 327 8.02 -4.20 -15.81
C VAL A 327 7.56 -4.60 -14.41
N PHE A 328 8.36 -5.46 -13.76
CA PHE A 328 8.07 -5.93 -12.41
C PHE A 328 9.38 -6.08 -11.64
N PHE A 329 9.75 -5.04 -10.84
CA PHE A 329 11.06 -4.93 -10.18
C PHE A 329 10.93 -4.78 -8.68
N GLY A 330 11.64 -5.62 -7.92
CA GLY A 330 11.67 -5.54 -6.45
C GLY A 330 12.51 -6.64 -5.80
N GLY A 331 12.23 -6.91 -4.53
CA GLY A 331 12.70 -8.09 -3.81
C GLY A 331 11.70 -9.24 -3.91
N GLY A 332 11.80 -10.22 -2.97
CA GLY A 332 10.80 -11.27 -2.80
C GLY A 332 11.08 -12.56 -3.55
N ALA A 333 12.34 -12.91 -3.72
CA ALA A 333 12.73 -14.15 -4.40
C ALA A 333 12.12 -15.42 -3.79
N GLU A 334 11.70 -15.37 -2.53
CA GLU A 334 11.02 -16.49 -1.87
C GLU A 334 9.78 -16.97 -2.61
N GLN A 335 9.10 -16.09 -3.33
CA GLN A 335 7.94 -16.43 -4.15
C GLN A 335 8.31 -16.89 -5.57
N PHE A 336 9.59 -16.86 -5.96
CA PHE A 336 9.98 -17.08 -7.36
C PHE A 336 10.83 -18.32 -7.62
N TYR A 337 11.79 -18.68 -6.73
CA TYR A 337 12.68 -19.80 -7.03
C TYR A 337 12.05 -21.18 -6.75
N ALA A 338 12.43 -22.15 -7.57
CA ALA A 338 11.92 -23.51 -7.48
C ALA A 338 12.18 -24.15 -6.09
N GLY A 339 11.17 -24.82 -5.57
CA GLY A 339 11.25 -25.54 -4.28
C GLY A 339 11.15 -24.63 -3.05
N SER A 340 10.92 -23.34 -3.22
CA SER A 340 10.52 -22.47 -2.11
C SER A 340 9.13 -22.86 -1.60
N ARG A 341 8.93 -22.80 -0.28
CA ARG A 341 7.62 -23.03 0.33
C ARG A 341 6.63 -21.89 0.05
N ASP A 342 7.15 -20.70 -0.26
CA ASP A 342 6.38 -19.48 -0.47
C ASP A 342 6.06 -19.25 -1.96
N SER A 343 6.61 -20.08 -2.86
CA SER A 343 6.24 -20.10 -4.26
C SER A 343 4.93 -20.88 -4.44
N TYR A 344 4.00 -20.35 -5.23
CA TYR A 344 2.72 -21.00 -5.50
C TYR A 344 2.90 -22.36 -6.16
N GLU A 345 2.37 -23.40 -5.53
CA GLU A 345 2.51 -24.81 -5.95
C GLU A 345 3.97 -25.27 -6.11
N GLY A 346 4.93 -24.59 -5.46
CA GLY A 346 6.36 -24.91 -5.56
C GLY A 346 6.98 -24.68 -6.94
N LYS A 347 6.32 -23.94 -7.82
CA LYS A 347 6.76 -23.65 -9.18
C LYS A 347 7.99 -22.73 -9.23
N ASP A 348 8.75 -22.85 -10.33
CA ASP A 348 9.80 -21.92 -10.68
C ASP A 348 9.22 -20.71 -11.45
N TYR A 349 8.92 -19.62 -10.76
CA TYR A 349 8.38 -18.42 -11.38
C TYR A 349 9.38 -17.64 -12.22
N TYR A 350 10.67 -17.79 -12.02
CA TYR A 350 11.65 -17.25 -12.96
C TYR A 350 11.49 -17.91 -14.34
N ALA A 351 11.33 -19.23 -14.36
CA ALA A 351 11.07 -19.96 -15.60
C ALA A 351 9.69 -19.62 -16.21
N GLU A 352 8.65 -19.46 -15.39
CA GLU A 352 7.30 -19.11 -15.87
C GLU A 352 7.25 -17.69 -16.49
N PHE A 353 7.88 -16.70 -15.86
CA PHE A 353 8.01 -15.36 -16.43
C PHE A 353 8.87 -15.38 -17.71
N SER A 354 10.00 -16.11 -17.71
CA SER A 354 10.85 -16.24 -18.90
C SER A 354 10.09 -16.87 -20.08
N LYS A 355 9.31 -17.93 -19.86
CA LYS A 355 8.41 -18.53 -20.88
C LYS A 355 7.36 -17.53 -21.40
N SER A 356 6.96 -16.57 -20.56
CA SER A 356 6.02 -15.51 -20.90
C SER A 356 6.68 -14.30 -21.57
N GLY A 357 7.96 -14.41 -21.93
CA GLY A 357 8.71 -13.43 -22.70
C GLY A 357 9.35 -12.31 -21.89
N TYR A 358 9.62 -12.54 -20.59
CA TYR A 358 10.32 -11.58 -19.75
C TYR A 358 11.84 -11.82 -19.76
N ASP A 359 12.59 -10.75 -19.89
CA ASP A 359 14.02 -10.74 -19.56
C ASP A 359 14.20 -10.71 -18.03
N ILE A 360 14.96 -11.65 -17.49
CA ILE A 360 15.16 -11.81 -16.04
C ILE A 360 16.43 -11.10 -15.60
N SER A 361 16.32 -10.31 -14.53
CA SER A 361 17.45 -9.61 -13.91
C SER A 361 17.50 -9.88 -12.41
N LEU A 362 18.65 -10.29 -11.89
CA LEU A 362 18.82 -10.70 -10.49
C LEU A 362 19.80 -9.82 -9.70
N ASN A 363 20.37 -8.80 -10.34
CA ASN A 363 21.29 -7.85 -9.70
C ASN A 363 21.33 -6.52 -10.47
N ARG A 364 21.93 -5.49 -9.88
CA ARG A 364 22.06 -4.16 -10.48
C ARG A 364 22.80 -4.19 -11.83
N THR A 365 23.88 -4.95 -11.91
CA THR A 365 24.68 -5.04 -13.16
C THR A 365 23.85 -5.61 -14.31
N SER A 366 23.04 -6.65 -14.09
CA SER A 366 22.14 -7.22 -15.11
C SER A 366 20.98 -6.27 -15.43
N LEU A 367 20.41 -5.60 -14.43
CA LEU A 367 19.35 -4.60 -14.64
C LEU A 367 19.81 -3.47 -15.57
N LEU A 368 21.00 -2.91 -15.33
CA LEU A 368 21.52 -1.82 -16.14
C LEU A 368 21.84 -2.25 -17.58
N LYS A 369 22.15 -3.53 -17.79
CA LYS A 369 22.38 -4.12 -19.11
C LYS A 369 21.11 -4.45 -19.90
N LEU A 370 19.92 -4.41 -19.28
CA LEU A 370 18.66 -4.58 -20.02
C LEU A 370 18.56 -3.49 -21.10
N GLY A 371 18.75 -3.88 -22.35
CA GLY A 371 18.76 -2.98 -23.50
C GLY A 371 17.38 -2.80 -24.10
N ASN A 372 17.05 -3.65 -25.08
CA ASN A 372 15.79 -3.60 -25.83
C ASN A 372 14.69 -4.50 -25.26
N ALA A 373 14.76 -4.84 -23.97
CA ALA A 373 13.74 -5.63 -23.30
C ALA A 373 12.34 -5.04 -23.58
N SER A 374 11.40 -5.91 -23.96
CA SER A 374 9.99 -5.53 -24.13
C SER A 374 9.18 -5.77 -22.87
N LYS A 375 9.59 -6.76 -22.08
CA LYS A 375 9.10 -7.07 -20.74
C LYS A 375 10.29 -7.46 -19.87
N ALA A 376 10.27 -7.07 -18.61
CA ALA A 376 11.36 -7.39 -17.70
C ALA A 376 10.85 -7.72 -16.28
N LEU A 377 11.39 -8.79 -15.71
CA LEU A 377 11.28 -9.15 -14.30
C LEU A 377 12.63 -8.91 -13.63
N GLY A 378 12.66 -8.16 -12.55
CA GLY A 378 13.86 -7.92 -11.74
C GLY A 378 13.58 -8.28 -10.28
N ILE A 379 14.18 -9.36 -9.80
CA ILE A 379 14.08 -9.80 -8.40
C ILE A 379 15.50 -9.84 -7.83
N PHE A 380 15.79 -8.91 -6.91
CA PHE A 380 17.19 -8.60 -6.58
C PHE A 380 17.63 -9.16 -5.23
N CYS A 381 16.71 -9.62 -4.42
CA CYS A 381 17.01 -10.16 -3.10
C CYS A 381 15.90 -11.09 -2.61
N ARG A 382 16.19 -11.82 -1.54
CA ARG A 382 15.33 -12.86 -1.00
C ARG A 382 13.98 -12.32 -0.50
N SER A 383 14.00 -11.22 0.25
CA SER A 383 12.82 -10.56 0.83
C SER A 383 12.75 -9.10 0.38
N HIS A 384 12.66 -8.12 1.27
CA HIS A 384 12.72 -6.70 0.94
C HIS A 384 14.14 -6.26 0.59
N LEU A 385 14.29 -5.26 -0.27
CA LEU A 385 15.60 -4.69 -0.54
C LEU A 385 16.17 -4.07 0.75
N PRO A 386 17.46 -4.29 1.03
CA PRO A 386 18.14 -3.55 2.09
C PRO A 386 18.02 -2.05 1.86
N VAL A 387 17.90 -1.29 2.94
CA VAL A 387 17.70 0.15 2.95
C VAL A 387 18.88 0.92 2.32
N TRP A 388 18.65 2.16 1.93
CA TRP A 388 19.65 2.98 1.25
C TRP A 388 20.97 3.09 2.04
N LEU A 389 20.91 3.32 3.36
CA LEU A 389 22.09 3.44 4.21
C LEU A 389 22.95 2.16 4.19
N ASP A 390 22.33 0.99 4.25
CA ASP A 390 23.07 -0.28 4.23
C ASP A 390 23.61 -0.60 2.83
N ARG A 391 22.88 -0.26 1.77
CA ARG A 391 23.37 -0.46 0.39
C ARG A 391 24.52 0.47 0.01
N ASN A 392 24.60 1.67 0.59
CA ASN A 392 25.53 2.70 0.12
C ASN A 392 26.59 3.09 1.15
N VAL A 393 26.29 3.00 2.44
CA VAL A 393 27.15 3.50 3.52
C VAL A 393 27.67 2.37 4.40
N PHE A 394 26.75 1.60 5.01
CA PHE A 394 27.09 0.54 5.98
C PHE A 394 27.05 -0.84 5.31
N LYS A 395 27.82 -1.01 4.23
CA LYS A 395 27.82 -2.20 3.39
C LYS A 395 28.24 -3.48 4.12
N GLU A 396 28.92 -3.35 5.25
CA GLU A 396 29.23 -4.46 6.16
C GLU A 396 27.96 -5.17 6.67
N ASN A 397 26.84 -4.47 6.75
CA ASN A 397 25.56 -5.05 7.15
C ASN A 397 25.01 -6.04 6.11
N LEU A 398 25.36 -5.85 4.83
CA LEU A 398 24.95 -6.76 3.76
C LEU A 398 25.79 -8.04 3.71
N ALA A 399 27.06 -7.97 4.12
CA ALA A 399 28.01 -9.09 3.96
C ALA A 399 27.62 -10.35 4.75
N ASN A 400 26.89 -10.18 5.85
CA ASN A 400 26.43 -11.25 6.72
C ASN A 400 24.95 -11.62 6.52
N PHE A 401 24.28 -11.00 5.56
CA PHE A 401 22.88 -11.20 5.31
C PHE A 401 22.64 -12.18 4.15
N ALA A 402 22.12 -13.37 4.45
CA ALA A 402 21.78 -14.37 3.43
C ALA A 402 20.58 -13.91 2.62
N ASN A 403 20.82 -13.24 1.50
CA ASN A 403 19.82 -12.51 0.73
C ASN A 403 19.88 -12.78 -0.78
N ASP A 404 20.51 -13.87 -1.18
CA ASP A 404 20.65 -14.24 -2.59
C ASP A 404 19.30 -14.48 -3.27
N PRO A 405 19.04 -13.90 -4.47
CA PRO A 405 17.76 -14.02 -5.17
C PRO A 405 17.47 -15.42 -5.72
N LEU A 406 18.43 -16.34 -5.74
CA LEU A 406 18.22 -17.75 -6.11
C LEU A 406 18.05 -18.66 -4.89
N GLY A 407 17.95 -18.09 -3.69
CA GLY A 407 17.74 -18.84 -2.46
C GLY A 407 18.99 -19.42 -1.83
N ALA A 408 20.19 -19.14 -2.34
CA ALA A 408 21.44 -19.55 -1.72
C ALA A 408 21.67 -18.84 -0.38
N LYS A 409 22.42 -19.48 0.51
CA LYS A 409 22.85 -18.86 1.78
C LYS A 409 24.06 -17.93 1.56
N ALA A 410 23.88 -16.95 0.66
CA ALA A 410 24.89 -16.00 0.27
C ALA A 410 24.35 -14.56 0.34
N PRO A 411 25.20 -13.55 0.51
CA PRO A 411 24.75 -12.15 0.46
C PRO A 411 24.49 -11.70 -0.98
N ALA A 412 23.48 -10.85 -1.17
CA ALA A 412 23.30 -10.07 -2.40
C ALA A 412 23.99 -8.71 -2.21
N LEU A 413 25.10 -8.48 -2.91
CA LEU A 413 25.91 -7.26 -2.77
C LEU A 413 25.73 -6.28 -3.93
N ASP A 414 25.40 -6.76 -5.12
CA ASP A 414 25.18 -5.94 -6.33
C ASP A 414 23.68 -5.60 -6.46
N LEU A 415 23.19 -4.79 -5.55
CA LEU A 415 21.78 -4.41 -5.45
C LEU A 415 21.49 -3.08 -6.16
N PRO A 416 20.42 -2.98 -6.97
CA PRO A 416 19.95 -1.70 -7.47
C PRO A 416 19.32 -0.88 -6.36
N GLY A 417 19.24 0.44 -6.56
CA GLY A 417 18.41 1.32 -5.77
C GLY A 417 17.06 1.57 -6.44
N LEU A 418 16.16 2.27 -5.72
CA LEU A 418 14.87 2.68 -6.26
C LEU A 418 15.06 3.49 -7.57
N LYS A 419 16.04 4.37 -7.60
CA LYS A 419 16.38 5.18 -8.77
C LYS A 419 16.80 4.32 -9.98
N ASP A 420 17.70 3.35 -9.80
CA ASP A 420 18.14 2.48 -10.89
C ASP A 420 16.96 1.70 -11.51
N MET A 421 16.10 1.16 -10.64
CA MET A 421 14.91 0.40 -11.05
C MET A 421 13.89 1.29 -11.77
N THR A 422 13.59 2.46 -11.21
CA THR A 422 12.59 3.38 -11.75
C THR A 422 12.98 3.92 -13.11
N LEU A 423 14.22 4.39 -13.28
CA LEU A 423 14.69 4.91 -14.57
C LEU A 423 14.68 3.81 -15.65
N LYS A 424 15.11 2.60 -15.32
CA LYS A 424 15.05 1.46 -16.24
C LYS A 424 13.61 1.08 -16.59
N ALA A 425 12.70 1.16 -15.62
CA ALA A 425 11.28 0.92 -15.84
C ALA A 425 10.68 1.96 -16.81
N VAL A 426 10.98 3.25 -16.62
CA VAL A 426 10.54 4.32 -17.55
C VAL A 426 11.03 4.04 -18.97
N ASP A 427 12.30 3.66 -19.16
CA ASP A 427 12.87 3.34 -20.47
C ASP A 427 12.11 2.20 -21.18
N ILE A 428 11.82 1.12 -20.45
CA ILE A 428 11.11 -0.04 -21.00
C ILE A 428 9.67 0.33 -21.31
N LEU A 429 8.97 0.96 -20.37
CA LEU A 429 7.56 1.32 -20.49
C LEU A 429 7.32 2.38 -21.58
N HIS A 430 8.20 3.36 -21.71
CA HIS A 430 8.14 4.36 -22.78
C HIS A 430 8.22 3.71 -24.17
N ARG A 431 9.18 2.80 -24.38
CA ARG A 431 9.27 2.06 -25.65
C ARG A 431 8.08 1.15 -25.88
N ARG A 432 7.63 0.44 -24.84
CA ARG A 432 6.53 -0.53 -24.92
C ARG A 432 5.18 0.14 -25.14
N GLY A 433 4.94 1.24 -24.44
CA GLY A 433 3.68 2.00 -24.53
C GLY A 433 3.56 2.77 -25.84
N GLY A 434 4.67 3.34 -26.35
CA GLY A 434 4.64 4.19 -27.54
C GLY A 434 3.58 5.29 -27.43
N ASP A 435 2.73 5.43 -28.42
CA ASP A 435 1.64 6.42 -28.42
C ASP A 435 0.50 6.11 -27.45
N ARG A 436 0.36 4.84 -27.03
CA ARG A 436 -0.64 4.42 -26.05
C ARG A 436 -0.32 4.88 -24.64
N GLY A 437 0.98 5.15 -24.36
CA GLY A 437 1.47 5.58 -23.08
C GLY A 437 1.61 4.47 -22.06
N PHE A 438 1.95 4.85 -20.83
CA PHE A 438 2.21 3.90 -19.75
C PHE A 438 1.73 4.40 -18.38
N PHE A 439 1.58 3.44 -17.48
CA PHE A 439 1.43 3.66 -16.04
C PHE A 439 2.59 2.99 -15.30
N LEU A 440 3.25 3.72 -14.43
CA LEU A 440 4.30 3.21 -13.54
C LEU A 440 3.96 3.54 -12.10
N MET A 441 3.93 2.54 -11.24
CA MET A 441 4.00 2.72 -9.80
C MET A 441 5.43 2.45 -9.33
N ALA A 442 5.99 3.36 -8.51
CA ALA A 442 7.32 3.22 -7.92
C ALA A 442 7.27 3.51 -6.42
N GLU A 443 7.64 2.54 -5.60
CA GLU A 443 7.44 2.56 -4.17
C GLU A 443 8.75 2.54 -3.39
N ALA A 444 8.87 3.47 -2.43
CA ALA A 444 9.84 3.46 -1.35
C ALA A 444 9.21 2.82 -0.10
N ALA A 445 9.18 1.50 -0.07
CA ALA A 445 8.49 0.72 0.96
C ALA A 445 9.21 0.72 2.31
N SER A 446 10.51 0.98 2.31
CA SER A 446 11.32 0.83 3.53
C SER A 446 11.19 2.01 4.48
N ILE A 447 10.49 3.08 4.11
CA ILE A 447 10.14 4.15 5.05
C ILE A 447 9.27 3.55 6.16
N ASP A 448 8.16 2.93 5.80
CA ASP A 448 7.24 2.24 6.70
C ASP A 448 7.92 1.12 7.51
N LYS A 449 8.61 0.21 6.80
CA LYS A 449 9.24 -0.96 7.46
C LYS A 449 10.26 -0.57 8.52
N GLN A 450 10.97 0.52 8.31
CA GLN A 450 11.90 1.04 9.30
C GLN A 450 11.20 1.85 10.41
N MET A 451 10.07 2.44 10.11
CA MET A 451 9.23 3.07 11.13
C MET A 451 8.62 2.05 12.09
N HIS A 452 8.23 0.87 11.61
CA HIS A 452 7.79 -0.22 12.48
C HIS A 452 8.86 -0.66 13.48
N THR A 453 10.11 -0.65 13.08
CA THR A 453 11.25 -0.96 13.96
C THR A 453 11.83 0.26 14.67
N LEU A 454 11.24 1.44 14.50
CA LEU A 454 11.69 2.71 15.06
C LEU A 454 13.14 3.09 14.65
N ASP A 455 13.56 2.65 13.46
CA ASP A 455 14.87 2.97 12.89
C ASP A 455 14.76 4.21 11.99
N TYR A 456 14.75 5.38 12.61
CA TYR A 456 14.50 6.64 11.91
C TYR A 456 15.60 7.06 10.95
N ASP A 457 16.86 6.72 11.22
CA ASP A 457 17.97 6.99 10.29
C ASP A 457 17.69 6.33 8.96
N ARG A 458 17.31 5.06 9.00
CA ARG A 458 17.04 4.28 7.80
C ARG A 458 15.75 4.69 7.12
N ALA A 459 14.69 4.96 7.88
CA ALA A 459 13.43 5.46 7.32
C ALA A 459 13.61 6.78 6.58
N LEU A 460 14.25 7.77 7.21
CA LEU A 460 14.52 9.08 6.59
C LEU A 460 15.53 8.97 5.43
N GLY A 461 16.43 8.00 5.50
CA GLY A 461 17.35 7.67 4.41
C GLY A 461 16.64 7.23 3.15
N ASP A 462 15.67 6.33 3.28
CA ASP A 462 14.86 5.85 2.16
C ASP A 462 13.88 6.93 1.63
N LEU A 463 13.38 7.83 2.49
CA LEU A 463 12.63 8.99 2.06
C LEU A 463 13.49 9.93 1.18
N LEU A 464 14.75 10.16 1.54
CA LEU A 464 15.67 10.94 0.72
C LEU A 464 16.04 10.22 -0.59
N GLU A 465 16.11 8.89 -0.60
CA GLU A 465 16.23 8.11 -1.85
C GLU A 465 15.01 8.29 -2.75
N LEU A 466 13.81 8.34 -2.17
CA LEU A 466 12.58 8.63 -2.92
C LEU A 466 12.66 10.01 -3.58
N ASP A 467 13.00 11.05 -2.83
CA ASP A 467 13.13 12.42 -3.38
C ASP A 467 14.15 12.50 -4.51
N ASP A 468 15.32 11.85 -4.36
CA ASP A 468 16.34 11.79 -5.42
C ASP A 468 15.85 10.99 -6.65
N THR A 469 15.07 9.93 -6.42
CA THR A 469 14.47 9.14 -7.50
C THR A 469 13.44 9.97 -8.28
N VAL A 470 12.57 10.69 -7.58
CA VAL A 470 11.59 11.61 -8.21
C VAL A 470 12.31 12.67 -9.04
N ARG A 471 13.36 13.29 -8.49
CA ARG A 471 14.20 14.27 -9.19
C ARG A 471 14.81 13.69 -10.48
N ALA A 472 15.42 12.53 -10.38
CA ALA A 472 16.04 11.85 -11.50
C ALA A 472 15.02 11.47 -12.57
N THR A 473 13.86 11.01 -12.17
CA THR A 473 12.76 10.63 -13.09
C THR A 473 12.21 11.85 -13.83
N ILE A 474 11.99 12.98 -13.16
CA ILE A 474 11.56 14.22 -13.80
C ILE A 474 12.62 14.71 -14.81
N ALA A 475 13.90 14.65 -14.44
CA ALA A 475 14.99 15.02 -15.35
C ALA A 475 15.05 14.08 -16.56
N HIS A 476 14.86 12.79 -16.35
CA HIS A 476 14.85 11.79 -17.41
C HIS A 476 13.65 11.97 -18.37
N LEU A 477 12.44 12.11 -17.84
CA LEU A 477 11.24 12.41 -18.65
C LEU A 477 11.40 13.68 -19.47
N ARG A 478 12.06 14.71 -18.93
CA ARG A 478 12.38 15.93 -19.67
C ARG A 478 13.37 15.64 -20.80
N SER A 479 14.40 14.84 -20.58
CA SER A 479 15.43 14.50 -21.57
C SER A 479 14.88 13.72 -22.76
N ILE A 480 13.82 12.95 -22.56
CA ILE A 480 13.12 12.19 -23.62
C ILE A 480 11.86 12.89 -24.15
N ASN A 481 11.66 14.18 -23.81
CA ASN A 481 10.51 15.01 -24.21
C ASN A 481 9.13 14.45 -23.81
N GLU A 482 9.05 13.72 -22.71
CA GLU A 482 7.78 13.14 -22.22
C GLU A 482 7.26 13.82 -20.94
N LEU A 483 7.98 14.75 -20.32
CA LEU A 483 7.54 15.37 -19.06
C LEU A 483 6.20 16.09 -19.21
N GLN A 484 5.99 16.84 -20.31
CA GLN A 484 4.74 17.56 -20.57
C GLN A 484 3.55 16.63 -20.87
N ASN A 485 3.79 15.36 -21.15
CA ASN A 485 2.80 14.34 -21.44
C ASN A 485 2.55 13.41 -20.24
N THR A 486 3.29 13.59 -19.15
CA THR A 486 3.31 12.69 -18.00
C THR A 486 2.76 13.39 -16.76
N LEU A 487 1.73 12.81 -16.17
CA LEU A 487 1.30 13.16 -14.83
C LEU A 487 2.22 12.46 -13.83
N VAL A 488 2.95 13.23 -13.03
CA VAL A 488 3.82 12.73 -11.96
C VAL A 488 3.13 13.02 -10.64
N LEU A 489 2.87 11.98 -9.87
CA LEU A 489 2.28 12.04 -8.54
C LEU A 489 3.25 11.46 -7.51
N VAL A 490 3.32 12.07 -6.34
CA VAL A 490 4.01 11.52 -5.17
C VAL A 490 3.08 11.60 -3.98
N THR A 491 2.87 10.46 -3.32
CA THR A 491 2.01 10.38 -2.15
C THR A 491 2.52 9.31 -1.18
N ALA A 492 1.81 9.10 -0.08
CA ALA A 492 1.93 7.93 0.77
C ALA A 492 0.64 7.12 0.67
N ASP A 493 0.68 5.88 1.06
CA ASP A 493 -0.49 5.01 1.17
C ASP A 493 -1.22 5.24 2.51
N HIS A 494 -0.47 5.45 3.59
CA HIS A 494 -0.97 5.84 4.92
C HIS A 494 0.07 6.68 5.66
N GLY A 495 -0.27 7.13 6.87
CA GLY A 495 0.66 7.75 7.80
C GLY A 495 1.27 6.75 8.76
N HIS A 496 2.34 7.18 9.44
CA HIS A 496 2.99 6.40 10.49
C HIS A 496 3.21 7.26 11.74
N GLY A 497 3.31 6.61 12.89
CA GLY A 497 3.53 7.26 14.17
C GLY A 497 4.93 7.83 14.30
N PHE A 498 5.17 8.98 13.70
CA PHE A 498 6.42 9.74 13.81
C PHE A 498 6.14 11.21 14.07
N ASP A 499 6.82 11.77 15.06
CA ASP A 499 6.84 13.21 15.26
C ASP A 499 8.16 13.69 15.90
N VAL A 500 8.39 14.98 15.84
CA VAL A 500 9.50 15.65 16.51
C VAL A 500 8.91 16.70 17.43
N PHE A 501 8.96 16.46 18.73
CA PHE A 501 8.40 17.35 19.72
C PHE A 501 9.39 18.44 20.13
N GLY A 502 8.89 19.67 20.27
CA GLY A 502 9.66 20.77 20.84
C GLY A 502 9.96 20.50 22.30
N GLY A 503 11.23 20.38 22.63
CA GLY A 503 11.71 20.14 23.96
C GLY A 503 13.17 20.57 24.09
N VAL A 504 13.62 20.74 25.28
CA VAL A 504 15.01 21.11 25.55
C VAL A 504 15.70 19.94 26.22
N ASP A 505 16.82 19.51 25.64
CA ASP A 505 17.72 18.59 26.33
C ASP A 505 18.30 19.30 27.59
N THR A 506 17.61 19.07 28.71
CA THR A 506 17.97 19.69 29.99
C THR A 506 19.33 19.22 30.48
N GLN A 507 19.73 18.01 30.16
CA GLN A 507 21.03 17.46 30.51
C GLN A 507 22.16 18.17 29.75
N TYR A 508 21.99 18.35 28.44
CA TYR A 508 22.92 19.16 27.65
C TYR A 508 23.00 20.61 28.12
N LEU A 509 21.86 21.25 28.39
CA LEU A 509 21.85 22.63 28.91
C LEU A 509 22.50 22.74 30.30
N SER A 510 22.29 21.76 31.16
CA SER A 510 22.91 21.69 32.48
C SER A 510 24.44 21.53 32.39
N SER A 511 24.93 20.85 31.35
CA SER A 511 26.37 20.70 31.11
C SER A 511 27.04 21.97 30.61
N ALA A 512 26.26 22.94 30.10
CA ALA A 512 26.81 24.21 29.64
C ALA A 512 27.23 25.09 30.82
N ALA A 513 28.53 25.39 30.98
CA ALA A 513 29.11 26.00 32.15
C ALA A 513 28.70 27.46 32.36
N THR A 514 28.37 28.21 31.31
CA THR A 514 28.07 29.64 31.39
C THR A 514 26.72 29.99 30.74
N ALA A 515 26.09 31.08 31.19
CA ALA A 515 24.89 31.63 30.59
C ALA A 515 25.08 32.00 29.11
N ARG A 516 26.29 32.36 28.70
CA ARG A 516 26.63 32.63 27.30
C ARG A 516 26.61 31.35 26.46
N GLN A 517 27.17 30.26 26.99
CA GLN A 517 27.10 28.95 26.32
C GLN A 517 25.66 28.44 26.21
N LYS A 518 24.86 28.58 27.28
CA LYS A 518 23.44 28.24 27.27
C LYS A 518 22.67 29.03 26.20
N ARG A 519 22.86 30.34 26.14
CA ARG A 519 22.22 31.21 25.14
C ARG A 519 22.65 30.87 23.72
N ARG A 520 23.93 30.54 23.51
CA ARG A 520 24.41 30.07 22.19
C ARG A 520 23.77 28.75 21.78
N ALA A 521 23.66 27.85 22.72
CA ALA A 521 23.03 26.55 22.45
C ALA A 521 21.54 26.68 22.06
N VAL A 522 20.80 27.56 22.74
CA VAL A 522 19.37 27.79 22.47
C VAL A 522 19.17 28.75 21.29
N GLY A 523 20.01 29.79 21.17
CA GLY A 523 19.79 30.89 20.22
C GLY A 523 20.24 30.62 18.78
N VAL A 524 21.02 29.59 18.54
CA VAL A 524 21.53 29.27 17.20
C VAL A 524 21.07 27.89 16.79
N TYR A 525 20.35 27.84 15.71
CA TYR A 525 19.77 26.60 15.18
C TYR A 525 20.80 25.49 14.95
N GLN A 526 21.99 25.84 14.45
CA GLN A 526 23.12 24.92 14.33
C GLN A 526 23.55 24.33 15.67
N ASN A 527 23.52 25.14 16.73
CA ASN A 527 23.94 24.72 18.06
C ASN A 527 22.82 23.93 18.77
N SER A 528 21.58 23.99 18.29
CA SER A 528 20.49 23.17 18.80
C SER A 528 20.68 21.69 18.51
N GLY A 529 21.51 21.36 17.50
CA GLY A 529 21.74 20.01 17.07
C GLY A 529 20.76 19.48 16.01
N LEU A 530 19.71 20.23 15.67
CA LEU A 530 18.70 19.80 14.70
C LEU A 530 19.27 19.54 13.30
N SER A 531 20.28 20.30 12.88
CA SER A 531 20.98 20.10 11.61
C SER A 531 22.37 19.49 11.78
N HIS A 532 22.65 18.96 12.96
CA HIS A 532 23.95 18.34 13.24
C HIS A 532 23.95 16.88 12.83
N TYR A 533 24.77 16.54 11.87
CA TYR A 533 25.04 15.17 11.47
C TYR A 533 26.53 14.99 11.16
N THR A 534 27.03 13.78 11.33
CA THR A 534 28.44 13.44 11.08
C THR A 534 28.57 12.46 9.95
N ILE A 535 29.60 12.68 9.14
CA ILE A 535 30.02 11.69 8.13
C ILE A 535 31.29 11.06 8.67
N PRO A 536 31.30 9.75 8.97
CA PRO A 536 32.49 9.10 9.50
C PRO A 536 33.65 9.16 8.49
N PRO A 537 34.87 9.55 8.90
CA PRO A 537 36.06 9.34 8.07
C PRO A 537 36.39 7.83 7.98
N PRO A 538 36.96 7.33 6.89
CA PRO A 538 37.49 8.03 5.71
C PRO A 538 36.55 8.06 4.50
N GLN A 539 35.27 7.84 4.68
CA GLN A 539 34.34 7.80 3.55
C GLN A 539 34.12 9.20 2.96
N PRO A 540 34.10 9.34 1.63
CA PRO A 540 33.74 10.61 1.02
C PRO A 540 32.30 10.95 1.39
N PRO A 541 31.98 12.24 1.57
CA PRO A 541 30.61 12.64 1.85
C PRO A 541 29.67 12.15 0.74
N VAL A 542 28.64 11.42 1.11
CA VAL A 542 27.55 11.06 0.18
C VAL A 542 26.68 12.29 0.03
N SER A 543 26.58 12.79 -1.19
CA SER A 543 25.80 13.99 -1.47
C SER A 543 24.81 13.74 -2.61
N TYR A 544 23.72 14.47 -2.56
CA TYR A 544 22.84 14.62 -3.71
C TYR A 544 23.43 15.59 -4.73
N ASN A 545 22.97 15.51 -5.98
CA ASN A 545 23.36 16.45 -7.03
C ASN A 545 23.07 17.93 -6.70
N THR A 546 22.32 18.18 -5.65
CA THR A 546 21.96 19.51 -5.13
C THR A 546 22.93 20.02 -4.07
N GLY A 547 23.99 19.28 -3.73
CA GLY A 547 24.93 19.63 -2.66
C GLY A 547 24.43 19.30 -1.24
N ALA A 548 23.26 18.69 -1.09
CA ALA A 548 22.80 18.18 0.20
C ALA A 548 23.57 16.92 0.59
N ASN A 549 23.85 16.79 1.87
CA ASN A 549 24.55 15.62 2.41
C ASN A 549 23.53 14.66 3.01
N PHE A 550 23.78 13.37 2.81
CA PHE A 550 22.96 12.33 3.42
C PHE A 550 23.32 12.20 4.91
N PRO A 551 22.36 12.22 5.82
CA PRO A 551 22.65 12.07 7.24
C PRO A 551 23.08 10.64 7.56
N LEU A 552 24.19 10.49 8.25
CA LEU A 552 24.68 9.23 8.76
C LEU A 552 24.38 9.03 10.25
N ASN A 553 24.11 10.13 10.92
CA ASN A 553 23.85 10.14 12.35
C ASN A 553 23.07 11.41 12.71
N TRP A 554 22.00 11.25 13.43
CA TRP A 554 21.17 12.35 13.90
C TRP A 554 21.18 12.40 15.44
N GLY A 555 21.63 13.52 15.96
CA GLY A 555 21.71 13.76 17.41
C GLY A 555 20.94 15.01 17.80
N PRO A 556 19.61 14.97 17.90
CA PRO A 556 18.83 16.14 18.30
C PRO A 556 19.12 16.49 19.76
N ARG A 557 19.30 17.80 20.04
CA ARG A 557 19.62 18.30 21.39
C ARG A 557 18.47 19.01 22.08
N TYR A 558 17.55 19.54 21.29
CA TYR A 558 16.44 20.36 21.76
C TYR A 558 15.09 19.86 21.29
N THR A 559 15.06 18.81 20.49
CA THR A 559 13.85 18.17 20.01
C THR A 559 13.86 16.71 20.34
N LEU A 560 12.70 16.14 20.51
CA LEU A 560 12.50 14.73 20.74
C LEU A 560 11.96 14.13 19.45
N ALA A 561 12.68 13.16 18.89
CA ALA A 561 12.18 12.35 17.80
C ALA A 561 11.46 11.15 18.40
N GLN A 562 10.21 11.00 18.02
CA GLN A 562 9.35 9.94 18.54
C GLN A 562 8.64 9.21 17.41
N GLY A 563 8.79 7.88 17.42
CA GLY A 563 7.83 7.01 16.79
C GLY A 563 6.83 6.56 17.84
N VAL A 564 5.58 6.58 17.50
CA VAL A 564 4.55 6.07 18.38
C VAL A 564 4.53 4.57 18.26
N ALA A 565 4.95 3.88 19.32
CA ALA A 565 4.62 2.48 19.53
C ALA A 565 3.36 2.38 20.39
N ALA A 566 2.67 1.27 20.32
CA ALA A 566 1.52 1.04 21.19
C ALA A 566 1.91 0.86 22.66
N ALA A 567 3.16 0.51 22.94
CA ALA A 567 3.69 0.44 24.30
C ALA A 567 3.87 1.83 24.90
N PRO A 568 3.19 2.15 26.02
CA PRO A 568 3.13 3.51 26.56
C PRO A 568 4.40 3.97 27.27
N ASP A 569 5.35 3.11 27.50
CA ASP A 569 6.62 3.40 28.17
C ASP A 569 7.78 3.68 27.20
N HIS A 570 7.46 3.84 25.93
CA HIS A 570 8.46 4.14 24.91
C HIS A 570 9.11 5.49 25.14
N ARG A 571 10.43 5.54 25.03
CA ARG A 571 11.20 6.76 25.26
C ARG A 571 11.30 7.60 24.00
N GLU A 572 11.27 8.90 24.19
CA GLU A 572 11.29 9.87 23.10
C GLU A 572 12.62 10.57 22.93
N ASN A 573 13.41 10.69 23.99
CA ASN A 573 14.71 11.29 23.90
C ASN A 573 15.76 10.21 23.70
N TYR A 574 16.14 9.97 22.47
CA TYR A 574 17.18 8.99 22.15
C TYR A 574 18.02 9.44 20.98
N ARG A 575 19.19 8.86 20.88
CA ARG A 575 20.03 9.00 19.70
C ARG A 575 19.74 7.84 18.78
N VAL A 576 19.57 8.14 17.50
CA VAL A 576 19.44 7.13 16.48
C VAL A 576 20.82 6.60 16.10
N HIS A 577 21.00 5.31 16.13
CA HIS A 577 22.29 4.67 15.90
C HIS A 577 22.34 3.98 14.52
N LYS A 578 23.52 4.03 13.90
CA LYS A 578 23.77 3.46 12.58
C LYS A 578 23.63 1.94 12.50
N ASN A 579 23.77 1.27 13.63
CA ASN A 579 23.82 -0.20 13.70
C ASN A 579 22.47 -0.81 14.05
N GLY A 580 21.40 -0.17 13.64
CA GLY A 580 20.22 -0.64 14.04
C GLY A 580 19.26 -1.21 13.32
N PRO A 581 18.49 -2.19 13.08
CA PRO A 581 17.12 -2.03 13.46
C PRO A 581 16.97 -2.05 14.99
N ARG A 582 15.92 -1.46 15.50
CA ARG A 582 15.60 -1.53 16.92
C ARG A 582 15.16 -2.95 17.26
N VAL A 583 15.44 -3.35 18.49
CA VAL A 583 15.09 -4.68 19.01
C VAL A 583 14.06 -4.52 20.12
N PRO A 584 13.24 -5.56 20.40
CA PRO A 584 12.33 -5.53 21.55
C PRO A 584 13.08 -5.12 22.83
N ALA A 585 12.51 -4.19 23.58
CA ALA A 585 13.11 -3.70 24.82
C ALA A 585 13.24 -4.80 25.86
N THR A 586 14.22 -4.68 26.75
CA THR A 586 14.37 -5.61 27.88
C THR A 586 13.17 -5.43 28.81
N GLY A 587 12.35 -6.45 28.93
CA GLY A 587 11.08 -6.38 29.67
C GLY A 587 9.87 -6.70 28.81
N GLY A 588 10.04 -6.78 27.48
CA GLY A 588 9.00 -7.23 26.55
C GLY A 588 8.05 -6.12 26.06
N GLU A 589 8.33 -4.87 26.40
CA GLU A 589 7.48 -3.74 26.01
C GLU A 589 8.24 -2.79 25.08
N GLY A 590 7.70 -2.55 23.86
CA GLY A 590 8.24 -1.64 22.89
C GLY A 590 9.57 -2.04 22.24
N PHE A 591 10.10 -1.14 21.42
CA PHE A 591 11.39 -1.29 20.75
C PHE A 591 12.41 -0.30 21.29
N ALA A 592 13.65 -0.73 21.39
CA ALA A 592 14.76 0.13 21.78
C ALA A 592 16.05 -0.34 21.07
N ASN A 593 16.91 0.62 20.75
CA ASN A 593 18.28 0.29 20.42
C ASN A 593 19.09 0.26 21.73
N PRO A 594 19.89 -0.80 21.98
CA PRO A 594 20.70 -0.87 23.20
C PRO A 594 21.69 0.30 23.38
N LEU A 595 21.98 1.02 22.31
CA LEU A 595 22.86 2.19 22.30
C LEU A 595 22.11 3.51 22.48
N ASP A 596 20.79 3.50 22.55
CA ASP A 596 20.00 4.71 22.78
C ASP A 596 20.27 5.30 24.17
N ALA A 597 20.05 6.61 24.29
CA ALA A 597 20.11 7.25 25.59
C ALA A 597 19.05 6.68 26.52
N THR A 598 19.43 6.42 27.78
CA THR A 598 18.57 5.77 28.77
C THR A 598 17.77 6.74 29.62
N ASP A 599 18.02 8.03 29.48
CA ASP A 599 17.57 9.13 30.35
C ASP A 599 16.52 10.05 29.70
N GLY A 600 15.75 9.53 28.75
CA GLY A 600 14.61 10.22 28.19
C GLY A 600 13.39 10.18 29.13
N PHE A 601 12.33 10.89 28.77
CA PHE A 601 11.03 10.76 29.43
C PHE A 601 10.11 9.83 28.66
N VAL A 602 9.11 9.32 29.36
CA VAL A 602 8.16 8.34 28.81
C VAL A 602 6.89 9.06 28.39
N VAL A 603 6.38 8.77 27.18
CA VAL A 603 5.07 9.20 26.76
C VAL A 603 4.04 8.13 27.12
N ASN A 604 3.07 8.54 27.94
CA ASN A 604 1.93 7.68 28.25
C ASN A 604 0.80 7.95 27.26
N GLY A 605 0.31 6.92 26.63
CA GLY A 605 -0.80 6.99 25.69
C GLY A 605 -1.98 6.13 26.12
N THR A 606 -3.05 6.19 25.33
CA THR A 606 -4.25 5.36 25.47
C THR A 606 -4.27 4.21 24.46
N LEU A 607 -3.16 3.99 23.75
CA LEU A 607 -3.04 2.91 22.78
C LEU A 607 -2.97 1.54 23.50
N PRO A 608 -3.35 0.44 22.81
CA PRO A 608 -3.13 -0.90 23.31
C PRO A 608 -1.66 -1.13 23.69
N THR A 609 -1.41 -1.83 24.77
CA THR A 609 -0.05 -2.02 25.32
C THR A 609 0.62 -3.32 24.85
N ASP A 610 -0.06 -4.09 24.03
CA ASP A 610 0.37 -5.39 23.50
C ASP A 610 1.04 -5.32 22.11
N GLU A 611 1.01 -4.17 21.45
CA GLU A 611 1.69 -3.98 20.17
C GLU A 611 3.18 -3.69 20.38
N ALA A 612 4.03 -4.53 19.83
CA ALA A 612 5.48 -4.51 20.05
C ALA A 612 6.25 -3.76 18.93
N GLN A 613 5.59 -2.94 18.14
CA GLN A 613 6.19 -2.21 17.02
C GLN A 613 5.60 -0.81 16.89
N GLY A 614 6.26 0.06 16.11
CA GLY A 614 5.66 1.31 15.67
C GLY A 614 4.41 1.04 14.85
N VAL A 615 3.41 1.91 14.94
CA VAL A 615 2.09 1.72 14.35
C VAL A 615 1.76 2.80 13.32
N HIS A 616 0.87 2.46 12.39
CA HIS A 616 0.31 3.44 11.47
C HIS A 616 -0.52 4.50 12.21
N SER A 617 -0.66 5.67 11.63
CA SER A 617 -1.39 6.78 12.21
C SER A 617 -2.56 7.23 11.33
N LEU A 618 -3.62 7.71 11.99
CA LEU A 618 -4.74 8.36 11.33
C LEU A 618 -4.37 9.82 11.01
N THR A 619 -3.53 10.00 10.03
CA THR A 619 -3.21 11.34 9.50
C THR A 619 -3.46 11.37 8.01
N ASP A 620 -3.90 12.52 7.53
CA ASP A 620 -3.90 12.76 6.09
C ASP A 620 -2.47 12.74 5.57
N VAL A 621 -2.27 12.16 4.42
CA VAL A 621 -0.96 12.13 3.77
C VAL A 621 -0.92 13.05 2.56
N PRO A 622 0.24 13.66 2.24
CA PRO A 622 0.34 14.62 1.16
C PRO A 622 0.22 13.95 -0.22
N VAL A 623 -0.34 14.67 -1.16
CA VAL A 623 -0.38 14.31 -2.59
C VAL A 623 0.25 15.45 -3.38
N PHE A 624 1.46 15.24 -3.87
CA PHE A 624 2.16 16.17 -4.74
C PHE A 624 1.84 15.82 -6.20
N ALA A 625 1.50 16.82 -7.01
CA ALA A 625 1.18 16.63 -8.41
C ALA A 625 1.91 17.60 -9.33
N MET A 626 2.36 17.09 -10.49
CA MET A 626 3.03 17.84 -11.55
C MET A 626 2.65 17.28 -12.93
N GLY A 627 2.39 18.15 -13.90
CA GLY A 627 2.10 17.77 -15.28
C GLY A 627 0.63 17.89 -15.66
N PRO A 628 0.16 17.20 -16.70
CA PRO A 628 -1.24 17.25 -17.10
C PRO A 628 -2.19 16.91 -15.95
N CYS A 629 -3.26 17.66 -15.78
CA CYS A 629 -4.28 17.47 -14.73
C CYS A 629 -3.80 17.75 -13.29
N GLU A 630 -2.61 18.26 -13.07
CA GLU A 630 -2.06 18.51 -11.73
C GLU A 630 -3.03 19.28 -10.82
N GLN A 631 -3.76 20.26 -11.36
CA GLN A 631 -4.71 21.08 -10.61
C GLN A 631 -5.87 20.30 -10.00
N ASP A 632 -6.17 19.11 -10.55
CA ASP A 632 -7.25 18.25 -10.04
C ASP A 632 -6.88 17.63 -8.67
N PHE A 633 -5.59 17.68 -8.28
CA PHE A 633 -5.05 17.01 -7.07
C PHE A 633 -4.90 17.94 -5.85
N GLY A 634 -5.27 19.22 -5.96
CA GLY A 634 -5.32 20.14 -4.81
C GLY A 634 -6.51 19.86 -3.89
N GLY A 635 -6.41 20.31 -2.62
CA GLY A 635 -7.47 20.15 -1.62
C GLY A 635 -7.33 18.90 -0.75
N VAL A 636 -8.38 18.58 0.00
CA VAL A 636 -8.45 17.41 0.91
C VAL A 636 -9.56 16.49 0.43
N TYR A 637 -9.29 15.20 0.33
CA TYR A 637 -10.22 14.20 -0.22
C TYR A 637 -9.88 12.78 0.27
N GLY A 638 -10.77 11.82 0.02
CA GLY A 638 -10.49 10.40 0.29
C GLY A 638 -9.48 9.81 -0.67
N ASN A 639 -8.71 8.80 -0.24
CA ASN A 639 -7.73 8.14 -1.10
C ASN A 639 -8.35 7.51 -2.36
N VAL A 640 -9.61 7.11 -2.34
CA VAL A 640 -10.36 6.66 -3.52
C VAL A 640 -10.41 7.72 -4.64
N ASP A 641 -10.42 9.01 -4.28
CA ASP A 641 -10.47 10.09 -5.27
C ASP A 641 -9.22 10.18 -6.12
N VAL A 642 -8.07 9.72 -5.61
CA VAL A 642 -6.81 9.65 -6.39
C VAL A 642 -7.03 8.77 -7.63
N PHE A 643 -7.68 7.60 -7.48
CA PHE A 643 -8.05 6.75 -8.61
C PHE A 643 -8.91 7.50 -9.63
N TYR A 644 -10.00 8.14 -9.18
CA TYR A 644 -10.93 8.81 -10.09
C TYR A 644 -10.28 10.00 -10.82
N LYS A 645 -9.40 10.73 -10.15
CA LYS A 645 -8.63 11.84 -10.74
C LYS A 645 -7.64 11.32 -11.80
N ILE A 646 -6.91 10.24 -11.52
CA ILE A 646 -6.03 9.58 -12.51
C ILE A 646 -6.85 9.03 -13.67
N ALA A 647 -7.94 8.31 -13.39
CA ALA A 647 -8.81 7.73 -14.41
C ALA A 647 -9.43 8.79 -15.32
N SER A 648 -9.86 9.92 -14.76
CA SER A 648 -10.34 11.08 -15.52
C SER A 648 -9.25 11.70 -16.39
N CYS A 649 -8.03 11.84 -15.87
CA CYS A 649 -6.88 12.36 -16.61
C CYS A 649 -6.49 11.46 -17.79
N LEU A 650 -6.56 10.14 -17.60
CA LEU A 650 -6.29 9.14 -18.63
C LEU A 650 -7.49 8.89 -19.57
N GLY A 651 -8.65 9.52 -19.31
CA GLY A 651 -9.85 9.35 -20.12
C GLY A 651 -10.37 7.92 -20.14
N LEU A 652 -10.42 7.26 -18.97
CA LEU A 652 -10.79 5.84 -18.85
C LEU A 652 -12.29 5.59 -18.79
N ALA A 653 -13.11 6.61 -18.48
CA ALA A 653 -14.55 6.47 -18.40
C ALA A 653 -15.16 6.03 -19.74
N ARG A 654 -16.13 5.13 -19.69
CA ARG A 654 -16.88 4.61 -20.84
C ARG A 654 -18.38 4.74 -20.55
N PRO A 655 -18.98 5.93 -20.75
CA PRO A 655 -20.39 6.18 -20.43
C PRO A 655 -21.37 5.47 -21.38
N ASP A 656 -20.89 5.00 -22.54
CA ASP A 656 -21.68 4.22 -23.49
C ASP A 656 -21.07 2.85 -23.69
N SER A 657 -21.89 1.82 -23.73
CA SER A 657 -21.44 0.45 -23.99
C SER A 657 -20.82 0.26 -25.38
N GLY A 658 -20.91 1.26 -26.26
CA GLY A 658 -20.24 1.39 -27.58
C GLY A 658 -20.16 0.12 -28.43
N GLY A 659 -21.12 -0.80 -28.30
CA GLY A 659 -21.09 -2.10 -28.99
C GLY A 659 -20.12 -3.12 -28.38
N HIS A 660 -19.38 -2.78 -27.35
CA HIS A 660 -18.52 -3.71 -26.61
C HIS A 660 -19.32 -4.41 -25.50
N ARG A 661 -20.34 -5.17 -25.90
CA ARG A 661 -20.79 -6.28 -25.04
C ARG A 661 -19.59 -7.21 -24.87
N PRO A 662 -19.27 -7.65 -23.65
CA PRO A 662 -18.18 -8.59 -23.46
C PRO A 662 -18.36 -9.75 -24.43
N ARG A 663 -17.37 -9.97 -25.31
CA ARG A 663 -17.34 -11.20 -26.12
C ARG A 663 -17.24 -12.33 -25.11
N ARG A 664 -18.26 -13.17 -25.11
CA ARG A 664 -18.47 -14.30 -24.22
C ARG A 664 -17.41 -15.36 -24.43
#